data_fb223f3136197ba3cbed63ea715b3a80
#
_entry.id   fb223f3136197ba3cbed63ea715b3a80
#
_cell.length_a   1.000
_cell.length_b   1.000
_cell.length_c   1.000
_cell.angle_alpha   90.00
_cell.angle_beta   90.00
_cell.angle_gamma   90.00
#
_symmetry.space_group_name_H-M   'P 1'
#
loop_
_entity.id
_entity.type
_entity.pdbx_description
1 polymer ?
#
loop_
_entity_poly.entity_id
_entity_poly.type
_entity_poly.pdbx_seq_one_letter_code
_entity_poly.pdbx_strand_id
1 'polypeptide(L)'
;MRKVSFVLAAVLAATSLFAARNAPWTKEKAWEWYNAQPWIRGCNYMPASAANRVDQWQELGSEARFAEVECELALAETIGFNALRILVEEQGFGVWLVEHDGFMARFERMLSIMAKHKMRAIVVLGNDCSRPKEIWTLPKPGVQQYDVGYHGGRRRTQHGSFPGAVGYTVLDDPELAPKFYRMCEELLTKYRDDDRILFWNLWNEPGNNNRSPLTCENLRKLFDMAWRIDPKQPLAADIWRVRGQHAEGRSPAEKMAGELSDIISYHCYGNLQMQQQTIQALRARWGRPLVNTEWLARINGDEVFTSYPLFAQNRVGCTCWGFVAGKYQTYEPYESMWADQFTYKRPDAPVTKWYHDLFRPSHHPYDPKEIDVIRRVNAQMDAEREGKSLRAKIAKSCKITGEDMWYGYRRTKFEFKGRKAWVVEPSCTPKKGIPWTWTMQWAEAFVDRTGVPDLLAKGYPHVTLDVFDTRMDENGLKACAEFQDFLVKELGFVKKCNLIGMSWGGFFSTRYAAAYPQNVRRIYLDAPLLNFDGFNAMAIGPWAASAPADGKWTADPRMPVNLAPQVVKGDIPVLLLYGGQDQTVPPASNAELFAARFKAAGGRIDVEKRGGFGHHPHGVDPNKTARIVNFVTTAK
;
A
#
# COMPACT_ATOMS: atom_id res chain seq x y z
N MET A 1 -43.12 -68.86 18.20
CA MET A 1 -42.69 -67.84 19.18
C MET A 1 -41.45 -67.13 18.65
N ARG A 2 -41.64 -65.96 18.03
CA ARG A 2 -40.56 -65.14 17.51
C ARG A 2 -40.22 -64.07 18.57
N LYS A 3 -38.97 -64.04 19.03
CA LYS A 3 -38.47 -63.04 19.93
C LYS A 3 -38.13 -61.79 19.11
N VAL A 4 -38.79 -60.67 19.41
CA VAL A 4 -38.48 -59.33 18.90
C VAL A 4 -37.49 -58.70 19.86
N SER A 5 -36.28 -58.47 19.41
CA SER A 5 -35.26 -57.71 20.13
C SER A 5 -35.38 -56.24 19.77
N PHE A 6 -35.70 -55.38 20.75
CA PHE A 6 -35.62 -53.93 20.63
C PHE A 6 -34.15 -53.49 20.84
N VAL A 7 -33.56 -52.91 19.81
CA VAL A 7 -32.29 -52.22 19.89
C VAL A 7 -32.58 -50.73 20.20
N LEU A 8 -32.28 -50.33 21.44
CA LEU A 8 -32.34 -48.93 21.84
C LEU A 8 -31.07 -48.23 21.33
N ALA A 9 -31.16 -47.45 20.26
CA ALA A 9 -30.08 -46.57 19.80
C ALA A 9 -30.07 -45.31 20.66
N ALA A 10 -29.15 -45.24 21.63
CA ALA A 10 -28.88 -44.02 22.38
C ALA A 10 -28.10 -43.06 21.48
N VAL A 11 -28.74 -41.98 21.03
CA VAL A 11 -28.08 -40.84 20.36
C VAL A 11 -27.40 -40.02 21.45
N LEU A 12 -26.12 -40.26 21.66
CA LEU A 12 -25.25 -39.37 22.42
C LEU A 12 -25.03 -38.08 21.59
N ALA A 13 -25.80 -37.03 21.88
CA ALA A 13 -25.48 -35.68 21.47
C ALA A 13 -24.20 -35.27 22.24
N ALA A 14 -23.06 -35.37 21.58
CA ALA A 14 -21.82 -34.80 22.07
C ALA A 14 -21.93 -33.27 21.99
N THR A 15 -22.44 -32.64 23.05
CA THR A 15 -22.17 -31.24 23.32
C THR A 15 -20.70 -31.16 23.70
N SER A 16 -19.86 -30.81 22.72
CA SER A 16 -18.50 -30.37 23.02
C SER A 16 -18.61 -29.07 23.83
N LEU A 17 -18.54 -29.19 25.14
CA LEU A 17 -18.23 -28.04 26.00
C LEU A 17 -16.82 -27.59 25.60
N PHE A 18 -16.76 -26.58 24.71
CA PHE A 18 -15.53 -25.83 24.52
C PHE A 18 -15.20 -25.21 25.88
N ALA A 19 -14.10 -25.61 26.49
CA ALA A 19 -13.62 -24.97 27.69
C ALA A 19 -13.36 -23.50 27.36
N ALA A 20 -14.09 -22.60 28.03
CA ALA A 20 -13.91 -21.16 27.89
C ALA A 20 -12.43 -20.82 28.09
N ARG A 21 -11.85 -20.02 27.20
CA ARG A 21 -10.46 -19.61 27.34
C ARG A 21 -10.32 -18.52 28.41
N ASN A 22 -9.13 -18.43 29.00
CA ASN A 22 -8.80 -17.43 30.03
C ASN A 22 -7.53 -16.64 29.71
N ALA A 23 -7.07 -16.71 28.45
CA ALA A 23 -5.85 -16.10 27.98
C ALA A 23 -5.96 -15.78 26.48
N PRO A 24 -5.11 -14.89 25.94
CA PRO A 24 -5.04 -14.65 24.50
C PRO A 24 -4.61 -15.93 23.74
N TRP A 25 -4.90 -15.96 22.46
CA TRP A 25 -4.42 -17.02 21.56
C TRP A 25 -2.91 -17.16 21.64
N THR A 26 -2.40 -18.36 21.31
CA THR A 26 -0.96 -18.51 21.07
C THR A 26 -0.54 -17.68 19.85
N LYS A 27 0.76 -17.38 19.74
CA LYS A 27 1.29 -16.64 18.59
C LYS A 27 1.04 -17.40 17.29
N GLU A 28 1.19 -18.72 17.33
CA GLU A 28 0.99 -19.63 16.19
C GLU A 28 -0.45 -19.55 15.68
N LYS A 29 -1.44 -19.66 16.58
CA LYS A 29 -2.86 -19.54 16.23
C LYS A 29 -3.19 -18.16 15.64
N ALA A 30 -2.63 -17.09 16.21
CA ALA A 30 -2.81 -15.74 15.72
C ALA A 30 -2.25 -15.58 14.29
N TRP A 31 -1.05 -16.13 14.02
CA TRP A 31 -0.46 -16.10 12.69
C TRP A 31 -1.19 -17.02 11.70
N GLU A 32 -1.66 -18.19 12.12
CA GLU A 32 -2.48 -19.07 11.29
C GLU A 32 -3.75 -18.33 10.82
N TRP A 33 -4.48 -17.73 11.76
CA TRP A 33 -5.65 -16.94 11.44
C TRP A 33 -5.31 -15.78 10.48
N TYR A 34 -4.26 -15.02 10.77
CA TYR A 34 -3.88 -13.86 9.96
C TYR A 34 -3.47 -14.25 8.53
N ASN A 35 -2.71 -15.33 8.39
CA ASN A 35 -2.26 -15.82 7.10
C ASN A 35 -3.39 -16.39 6.24
N ALA A 36 -4.46 -16.88 6.86
CA ALA A 36 -5.66 -17.32 6.17
C ALA A 36 -6.46 -16.14 5.57
N GLN A 37 -6.28 -14.90 6.09
CA GLN A 37 -6.97 -13.72 5.57
C GLN A 37 -6.30 -13.18 4.28
N PRO A 38 -7.07 -12.55 3.36
CA PRO A 38 -6.48 -11.59 2.44
C PRO A 38 -5.80 -10.47 3.23
N TRP A 39 -4.82 -9.79 2.64
CA TRP A 39 -4.24 -8.63 3.31
C TRP A 39 -5.34 -7.66 3.74
N ILE A 40 -5.42 -7.40 5.05
CA ILE A 40 -6.46 -6.59 5.68
C ILE A 40 -6.20 -5.12 5.30
N ARG A 41 -7.18 -4.48 4.64
CA ARG A 41 -7.07 -3.09 4.20
C ARG A 41 -8.44 -2.42 4.14
N GLY A 42 -8.49 -1.18 4.59
CA GLY A 42 -9.77 -0.47 4.64
C GLY A 42 -9.67 0.88 5.31
N CYS A 43 -10.75 1.29 5.94
CA CYS A 43 -10.85 2.57 6.64
C CYS A 43 -11.65 2.45 7.94
N ASN A 44 -11.49 3.45 8.80
CA ASN A 44 -12.45 3.75 9.84
C ASN A 44 -13.65 4.41 9.17
N TYR A 45 -14.83 3.89 9.42
CA TYR A 45 -16.02 4.25 8.65
C TYR A 45 -17.12 4.83 9.51
N MET A 46 -17.63 5.95 9.04
CA MET A 46 -18.88 6.54 9.44
C MET A 46 -19.49 7.24 8.21
N PRO A 47 -20.81 7.12 7.96
CA PRO A 47 -21.44 7.78 6.80
C PRO A 47 -21.19 9.28 6.80
N ALA A 48 -20.95 9.89 5.64
CA ALA A 48 -20.62 11.31 5.52
C ALA A 48 -21.71 12.24 6.08
N SER A 49 -22.98 11.84 6.03
CA SER A 49 -24.09 12.58 6.61
C SER A 49 -24.20 12.51 8.13
N ALA A 50 -23.51 11.56 8.78
CA ALA A 50 -23.57 11.40 10.23
C ALA A 50 -22.67 12.44 10.92
N ALA A 51 -23.22 13.18 11.88
CA ALA A 51 -22.46 14.12 12.70
C ALA A 51 -21.63 13.41 13.78
N ASN A 52 -22.11 12.26 14.24
CA ASN A 52 -21.48 11.42 15.25
C ASN A 52 -22.01 9.98 15.15
N ARG A 53 -21.58 9.10 16.07
CA ARG A 53 -21.98 7.69 16.05
C ARG A 53 -23.41 7.45 16.56
N VAL A 54 -24.02 8.42 17.28
CA VAL A 54 -25.47 8.37 17.56
C VAL A 54 -26.22 8.43 16.23
N ASP A 55 -25.89 9.38 15.36
CA ASP A 55 -26.48 9.46 14.01
C ASP A 55 -26.30 8.17 13.21
N GLN A 56 -25.14 7.55 13.31
CA GLN A 56 -24.86 6.28 12.60
C GLN A 56 -25.80 5.16 13.02
N TRP A 57 -26.17 5.11 14.33
CA TRP A 57 -26.86 3.96 14.90
C TRP A 57 -28.34 4.19 15.21
N GLN A 58 -28.84 5.45 15.29
CA GLN A 58 -30.23 5.77 15.65
C GLN A 58 -31.23 5.57 14.48
N GLU A 59 -32.53 5.48 14.84
CA GLU A 59 -33.64 5.37 13.87
C GLU A 59 -33.78 6.64 13.03
N LEU A 60 -33.68 7.81 13.67
CA LEU A 60 -33.87 9.10 13.00
C LEU A 60 -32.93 9.25 11.79
N GLY A 61 -33.51 9.28 10.58
CA GLY A 61 -32.78 9.42 9.32
C GLY A 61 -32.07 8.15 8.85
N SER A 62 -32.30 6.98 9.46
CA SER A 62 -31.61 5.73 9.17
C SER A 62 -31.75 5.27 7.71
N GLU A 63 -32.93 5.39 7.10
CA GLU A 63 -33.15 4.93 5.71
C GLU A 63 -32.29 5.71 4.70
N ALA A 64 -32.29 7.04 4.80
CA ALA A 64 -31.44 7.86 3.93
C ALA A 64 -29.95 7.58 4.16
N ARG A 65 -29.58 7.36 5.41
CA ARG A 65 -28.19 7.07 5.80
C ARG A 65 -27.73 5.69 5.29
N PHE A 66 -28.58 4.66 5.34
CA PHE A 66 -28.24 3.37 4.78
C PHE A 66 -28.17 3.38 3.24
N ALA A 67 -28.96 4.23 2.56
CA ALA A 67 -28.80 4.45 1.13
C ALA A 67 -27.43 5.09 0.80
N GLU A 68 -26.97 6.04 1.62
CA GLU A 68 -25.62 6.61 1.53
C GLU A 68 -24.54 5.57 1.81
N VAL A 69 -24.71 4.75 2.86
CA VAL A 69 -23.78 3.63 3.18
C VAL A 69 -23.61 2.70 1.97
N GLU A 70 -24.69 2.33 1.28
CA GLU A 70 -24.61 1.50 0.07
C GLU A 70 -23.74 2.16 -1.01
N CYS A 71 -23.89 3.45 -1.25
CA CYS A 71 -23.09 4.19 -2.24
C CYS A 71 -21.62 4.28 -1.83
N GLU A 72 -21.34 4.59 -0.58
CA GLU A 72 -19.98 4.75 -0.07
C GLU A 72 -19.26 3.41 0.00
N LEU A 73 -19.93 2.32 0.37
CA LEU A 73 -19.33 0.99 0.40
C LEU A 73 -19.11 0.44 -1.02
N ALA A 74 -19.99 0.74 -1.97
CA ALA A 74 -19.73 0.47 -3.38
C ALA A 74 -18.46 1.18 -3.86
N LEU A 75 -18.25 2.43 -3.45
CA LEU A 75 -17.02 3.17 -3.75
C LEU A 75 -15.79 2.51 -3.12
N ALA A 76 -15.87 2.09 -1.84
CA ALA A 76 -14.78 1.39 -1.15
C ALA A 76 -14.43 0.05 -1.84
N GLU A 77 -15.43 -0.69 -2.33
CA GLU A 77 -15.21 -1.91 -3.13
C GLU A 77 -14.44 -1.62 -4.42
N THR A 78 -14.73 -0.49 -5.10
CA THR A 78 -14.03 -0.12 -6.37
C THR A 78 -12.54 0.15 -6.19
N ILE A 79 -12.11 0.49 -4.99
CA ILE A 79 -10.69 0.69 -4.67
C ILE A 79 -10.06 -0.53 -4.02
N GLY A 80 -10.84 -1.61 -3.81
CA GLY A 80 -10.37 -2.90 -3.32
C GLY A 80 -10.22 -2.97 -1.81
N PHE A 81 -10.92 -2.16 -1.02
CA PHE A 81 -11.01 -2.34 0.43
C PHE A 81 -11.78 -3.60 0.79
N ASN A 82 -11.43 -4.24 1.91
CA ASN A 82 -12.04 -5.48 2.39
C ASN A 82 -12.36 -5.48 3.90
N ALA A 83 -12.09 -4.38 4.59
CA ALA A 83 -12.37 -4.22 6.00
C ALA A 83 -12.83 -2.81 6.32
N LEU A 84 -13.78 -2.68 7.24
CA LEU A 84 -14.19 -1.40 7.81
C LEU A 84 -14.13 -1.48 9.32
N ARG A 85 -13.49 -0.49 9.95
CA ARG A 85 -13.52 -0.33 11.39
C ARG A 85 -14.69 0.57 11.77
N ILE A 86 -15.65 0.01 12.49
CA ILE A 86 -16.88 0.68 12.94
C ILE A 86 -16.93 0.73 14.47
N LEU A 87 -17.27 1.89 15.00
CA LEU A 87 -17.30 2.10 16.43
C LEU A 87 -18.75 2.04 16.93
N VAL A 88 -19.00 1.16 17.89
CA VAL A 88 -20.24 1.12 18.67
C VAL A 88 -20.09 2.04 19.88
N GLU A 89 -19.16 1.72 20.74
CA GLU A 89 -18.70 2.47 21.91
C GLU A 89 -19.83 3.13 22.72
N GLU A 90 -19.54 4.20 23.45
CA GLU A 90 -20.52 4.87 24.31
C GLU A 90 -21.71 5.49 23.53
N GLN A 91 -21.47 5.98 22.33
CA GLN A 91 -22.52 6.64 21.53
C GLN A 91 -23.52 5.62 20.96
N GLY A 92 -23.03 4.46 20.49
CA GLY A 92 -23.88 3.34 20.10
C GLY A 92 -24.62 2.74 21.30
N PHE A 93 -23.96 2.70 22.47
CA PHE A 93 -24.59 2.27 23.71
C PHE A 93 -25.77 3.16 24.08
N GLY A 94 -25.64 4.48 23.94
CA GLY A 94 -26.74 5.40 24.19
C GLY A 94 -27.97 5.16 23.31
N VAL A 95 -27.75 4.73 22.05
CA VAL A 95 -28.81 4.28 21.14
C VAL A 95 -29.37 2.93 21.57
N TRP A 96 -28.51 1.97 21.89
CA TRP A 96 -28.90 0.63 22.35
C TRP A 96 -29.81 0.71 23.61
N LEU A 97 -29.55 1.63 24.54
CA LEU A 97 -30.37 1.84 25.74
C LEU A 97 -31.81 2.26 25.45
N VAL A 98 -32.02 3.03 24.39
CA VAL A 98 -33.30 3.66 24.07
C VAL A 98 -34.03 2.91 22.94
N GLU A 99 -33.30 2.40 21.97
CA GLU A 99 -33.83 1.81 20.74
C GLU A 99 -33.27 0.38 20.55
N HIS A 100 -33.26 -0.46 21.59
CA HIS A 100 -32.57 -1.76 21.61
C HIS A 100 -32.80 -2.58 20.36
N ASP A 101 -34.03 -2.97 20.04
CA ASP A 101 -34.35 -3.84 18.91
C ASP A 101 -34.01 -3.17 17.56
N GLY A 102 -34.28 -1.85 17.49
CA GLY A 102 -33.94 -1.03 16.34
C GLY A 102 -32.40 -0.94 16.13
N PHE A 103 -31.65 -0.73 17.20
CA PHE A 103 -30.18 -0.74 17.15
C PHE A 103 -29.65 -2.11 16.64
N MET A 104 -30.15 -3.21 17.21
CA MET A 104 -29.73 -4.55 16.79
C MET A 104 -30.06 -4.85 15.34
N ALA A 105 -31.23 -4.38 14.86
CA ALA A 105 -31.62 -4.52 13.44
C ALA A 105 -30.72 -3.68 12.51
N ARG A 106 -30.38 -2.46 12.90
CA ARG A 106 -29.49 -1.57 12.12
C ARG A 106 -28.05 -2.07 12.11
N PHE A 107 -27.57 -2.63 13.23
CA PHE A 107 -26.25 -3.28 13.29
C PHE A 107 -26.19 -4.48 12.33
N GLU A 108 -27.21 -5.33 12.32
CA GLU A 108 -27.33 -6.46 11.38
C GLU A 108 -27.37 -5.98 9.92
N ARG A 109 -28.12 -4.91 9.64
CA ARG A 109 -28.20 -4.31 8.31
C ARG A 109 -26.84 -3.76 7.85
N MET A 110 -26.09 -3.11 8.74
CA MET A 110 -24.74 -2.62 8.46
C MET A 110 -23.82 -3.78 8.07
N LEU A 111 -23.77 -4.87 8.84
CA LEU A 111 -22.98 -6.05 8.52
C LEU A 111 -23.39 -6.68 7.18
N SER A 112 -24.68 -6.68 6.87
CA SER A 112 -25.20 -7.23 5.61
C SER A 112 -24.78 -6.39 4.40
N ILE A 113 -24.81 -5.06 4.50
CA ILE A 113 -24.33 -4.16 3.44
C ILE A 113 -22.82 -4.31 3.27
N MET A 114 -22.06 -4.37 4.38
CA MET A 114 -20.62 -4.61 4.32
C MET A 114 -20.29 -5.91 3.59
N ALA A 115 -20.97 -7.01 3.93
CA ALA A 115 -20.77 -8.32 3.29
C ALA A 115 -21.14 -8.29 1.78
N LYS A 116 -22.22 -7.60 1.41
CA LYS A 116 -22.61 -7.39 0.01
C LYS A 116 -21.48 -6.75 -0.79
N HIS A 117 -20.77 -5.80 -0.21
CA HIS A 117 -19.61 -5.12 -0.79
C HIS A 117 -18.28 -5.78 -0.46
N LYS A 118 -18.27 -7.06 -0.05
CA LYS A 118 -17.06 -7.87 0.22
C LYS A 118 -16.19 -7.35 1.36
N MET A 119 -16.78 -6.63 2.30
CA MET A 119 -16.09 -6.08 3.46
C MET A 119 -16.49 -6.79 4.74
N ARG A 120 -15.58 -6.83 5.68
CA ARG A 120 -15.78 -7.39 7.02
C ARG A 120 -15.56 -6.31 8.08
N ALA A 121 -16.27 -6.42 9.19
CA ALA A 121 -16.25 -5.45 10.25
C ALA A 121 -15.11 -5.67 11.24
N ILE A 122 -14.40 -4.61 11.61
CA ILE A 122 -13.63 -4.50 12.84
C ILE A 122 -14.52 -3.70 13.79
N VAL A 123 -15.05 -4.35 14.82
CA VAL A 123 -16.05 -3.73 15.71
C VAL A 123 -15.40 -3.23 16.98
N VAL A 124 -15.52 -1.93 17.25
CA VAL A 124 -14.97 -1.29 18.46
C VAL A 124 -16.06 -1.18 19.51
N LEU A 125 -15.81 -1.69 20.72
CA LEU A 125 -16.75 -1.70 21.82
C LEU A 125 -16.49 -0.59 22.86
N GLY A 126 -15.28 -0.48 23.39
CA GLY A 126 -14.90 0.53 24.40
C GLY A 126 -14.08 1.66 23.80
N ASN A 127 -14.04 2.81 24.47
CA ASN A 127 -13.32 3.99 24.01
C ASN A 127 -12.96 4.91 25.19
N ASP A 128 -11.72 5.43 25.21
CA ASP A 128 -11.29 6.44 26.18
C ASP A 128 -11.18 7.86 25.64
N CYS A 129 -11.56 8.08 24.39
CA CYS A 129 -11.67 9.44 23.84
C CYS A 129 -12.92 10.13 24.41
N SER A 130 -12.86 10.59 25.67
CA SER A 130 -14.00 11.04 26.44
C SER A 130 -13.83 12.45 26.97
N ARG A 131 -14.94 13.09 27.35
CA ARG A 131 -14.97 14.44 27.96
C ARG A 131 -14.83 14.35 29.49
N PRO A 132 -14.37 15.40 30.16
CA PRO A 132 -14.47 15.49 31.61
C PRO A 132 -15.93 15.41 32.10
N LYS A 133 -16.10 14.92 33.34
CA LYS A 133 -17.42 14.67 33.94
C LYS A 133 -18.34 15.89 33.93
N GLU A 134 -17.79 17.07 34.12
CA GLU A 134 -18.53 18.34 34.23
C GLU A 134 -19.28 18.72 32.96
N ILE A 135 -18.82 18.21 31.83
CA ILE A 135 -19.42 18.48 30.50
C ILE A 135 -19.84 17.20 29.77
N TRP A 136 -19.63 16.05 30.41
CA TRP A 136 -20.09 14.79 29.87
C TRP A 136 -21.62 14.68 29.95
N THR A 137 -22.20 14.16 28.91
CA THR A 137 -23.63 13.82 28.89
C THR A 137 -23.80 12.47 28.22
N LEU A 138 -24.70 11.64 28.73
CA LEU A 138 -25.01 10.37 28.10
C LEU A 138 -25.53 10.62 26.67
N PRO A 139 -24.87 10.05 25.65
CA PRO A 139 -25.34 10.12 24.26
C PRO A 139 -26.76 9.57 24.14
N LYS A 140 -27.64 10.26 23.41
CA LYS A 140 -29.05 9.86 23.23
C LYS A 140 -29.50 10.04 21.78
N PRO A 141 -30.42 9.20 21.29
CA PRO A 141 -31.08 9.40 20.01
C PRO A 141 -31.79 10.76 19.95
N GLY A 142 -31.91 11.29 18.74
CA GLY A 142 -32.52 12.60 18.44
C GLY A 142 -31.68 13.38 17.42
N VAL A 143 -32.01 14.63 17.20
CA VAL A 143 -31.26 15.51 16.30
C VAL A 143 -29.86 15.74 16.87
N GLN A 144 -28.85 15.31 16.13
CA GLN A 144 -27.47 15.52 16.52
C GLN A 144 -26.98 16.86 15.99
N GLN A 145 -26.24 17.59 16.83
CA GLN A 145 -25.70 18.88 16.43
C GLN A 145 -24.49 18.70 15.55
N TYR A 146 -24.46 19.47 14.47
CA TYR A 146 -23.31 19.66 13.63
C TYR A 146 -22.47 20.82 14.18
N ASP A 147 -21.36 20.52 14.84
CA ASP A 147 -20.44 21.53 15.36
C ASP A 147 -19.21 21.62 14.46
N VAL A 148 -19.04 22.78 13.80
CA VAL A 148 -17.89 23.04 12.93
C VAL A 148 -16.61 22.93 13.74
N GLY A 149 -15.71 22.06 13.29
CA GLY A 149 -14.46 21.76 13.97
C GLY A 149 -14.58 20.72 15.09
N TYR A 150 -15.67 19.94 15.11
CA TYR A 150 -15.90 18.91 16.14
C TYR A 150 -14.76 17.92 16.24
N HIS A 151 -14.31 17.35 15.13
CA HIS A 151 -13.15 16.44 15.09
C HIS A 151 -11.89 17.13 14.58
N GLY A 152 -12.00 18.08 13.69
CA GLY A 152 -10.90 18.74 13.01
C GLY A 152 -10.20 19.84 13.81
N GLY A 153 -10.69 20.25 14.96
CA GLY A 153 -9.96 21.14 15.84
C GLY A 153 -9.95 22.63 15.51
N ARG A 154 -10.76 23.09 14.55
CA ARG A 154 -10.91 24.54 14.28
C ARG A 154 -11.46 25.32 15.45
N ARG A 155 -12.31 24.70 16.23
CA ARG A 155 -12.90 25.22 17.47
C ARG A 155 -12.63 24.19 18.56
N ARG A 156 -13.13 24.41 19.74
CA ARG A 156 -12.94 23.49 20.86
C ARG A 156 -13.42 22.09 20.51
N THR A 157 -12.47 21.17 20.37
CA THR A 157 -12.74 19.75 20.23
C THR A 157 -12.74 19.06 21.57
N GLN A 158 -13.18 17.81 21.60
CA GLN A 158 -13.12 16.98 22.81
C GLN A 158 -11.69 16.78 23.32
N HIS A 159 -10.70 16.81 22.44
CA HIS A 159 -9.34 16.36 22.74
C HIS A 159 -8.39 17.47 23.21
N GLY A 160 -8.63 18.72 22.85
CA GLY A 160 -7.70 19.82 23.11
C GLY A 160 -8.08 20.74 24.26
N SER A 161 -9.34 20.72 24.68
CA SER A 161 -9.91 21.78 25.49
C SER A 161 -9.74 21.62 27.00
N PHE A 162 -9.23 20.47 27.47
CA PHE A 162 -9.21 20.13 28.91
C PHE A 162 -7.88 19.51 29.33
N PRO A 163 -6.74 20.25 29.21
CA PRO A 163 -5.44 19.72 29.58
C PRO A 163 -5.42 19.30 31.07
N GLY A 164 -5.02 18.05 31.32
CA GLY A 164 -4.90 17.51 32.67
C GLY A 164 -6.19 16.99 33.30
N ALA A 165 -7.35 17.24 32.72
CA ALA A 165 -8.59 16.64 33.20
C ALA A 165 -8.67 15.13 32.91
N VAL A 166 -9.32 14.37 33.79
CA VAL A 166 -9.59 12.95 33.57
C VAL A 166 -10.92 12.82 32.82
N GLY A 167 -10.91 12.06 31.74
CA GLY A 167 -12.13 11.79 30.98
C GLY A 167 -13.13 10.95 31.79
N TYR A 168 -14.41 11.08 31.48
CA TYR A 168 -15.51 10.33 32.09
C TYR A 168 -16.27 9.55 31.03
N THR A 169 -16.67 8.33 31.34
CA THR A 169 -17.45 7.46 30.44
C THR A 169 -18.61 6.79 31.18
N VAL A 170 -19.49 6.13 30.45
CA VAL A 170 -20.57 5.30 31.01
C VAL A 170 -20.08 4.23 32.00
N LEU A 171 -18.80 3.83 31.90
CA LEU A 171 -18.21 2.84 32.81
C LEU A 171 -17.83 3.42 34.18
N ASP A 172 -17.82 4.72 34.32
CA ASP A 172 -17.62 5.39 35.61
C ASP A 172 -18.95 5.65 36.36
N ASP A 173 -20.06 5.37 35.68
CA ASP A 173 -21.39 5.46 36.26
C ASP A 173 -21.87 4.09 36.75
N PRO A 174 -22.17 3.93 38.06
CA PRO A 174 -22.51 2.63 38.64
C PRO A 174 -23.81 2.04 38.11
N GLU A 175 -24.74 2.86 37.58
CA GLU A 175 -26.00 2.39 36.99
C GLU A 175 -25.87 2.05 35.50
N LEU A 176 -24.96 2.71 34.78
CA LEU A 176 -24.77 2.54 33.37
C LEU A 176 -23.73 1.43 33.05
N ALA A 177 -22.66 1.32 33.82
CA ALA A 177 -21.62 0.36 33.58
C ALA A 177 -22.11 -1.10 33.43
N PRO A 178 -23.00 -1.62 34.31
CA PRO A 178 -23.54 -2.98 34.11
C PRO A 178 -24.35 -3.14 32.82
N LYS A 179 -25.03 -2.07 32.37
CA LYS A 179 -25.80 -2.07 31.12
C LYS A 179 -24.90 -2.05 29.89
N PHE A 180 -23.77 -1.32 29.96
CA PHE A 180 -22.77 -1.31 28.91
C PHE A 180 -22.13 -2.69 28.74
N TYR A 181 -21.75 -3.36 29.82
CA TYR A 181 -21.24 -4.73 29.75
C TYR A 181 -22.27 -5.70 29.16
N ARG A 182 -23.56 -5.54 29.47
CA ARG A 182 -24.62 -6.36 28.84
C ARG A 182 -24.71 -6.16 27.35
N MET A 183 -24.65 -4.91 26.85
CA MET A 183 -24.58 -4.65 25.41
C MET A 183 -23.37 -5.36 24.77
N CYS A 184 -22.19 -5.25 25.39
CA CYS A 184 -21.00 -5.90 24.89
C CYS A 184 -21.15 -7.43 24.87
N GLU A 185 -21.70 -8.01 25.94
CA GLU A 185 -21.97 -9.45 26.06
C GLU A 185 -22.97 -9.94 25.01
N GLU A 186 -24.03 -9.17 24.77
CA GLU A 186 -25.05 -9.46 23.76
C GLU A 186 -24.44 -9.47 22.35
N LEU A 187 -23.68 -8.44 21.97
CA LEU A 187 -23.05 -8.35 20.66
C LEU A 187 -22.03 -9.48 20.48
N LEU A 188 -21.14 -9.70 21.44
CA LEU A 188 -20.13 -10.75 21.38
C LEU A 188 -20.77 -12.15 21.27
N THR A 189 -21.85 -12.40 22.02
CA THR A 189 -22.53 -13.69 22.02
C THR A 189 -23.30 -13.93 20.74
N LYS A 190 -24.08 -12.94 20.28
CA LYS A 190 -24.91 -13.04 19.08
C LYS A 190 -24.07 -13.26 17.84
N TYR A 191 -22.93 -12.58 17.73
CA TYR A 191 -22.07 -12.59 16.53
C TYR A 191 -20.78 -13.39 16.73
N ARG A 192 -20.70 -14.26 17.77
CA ARG A 192 -19.46 -15.00 18.08
C ARG A 192 -18.90 -15.84 16.93
N ASP A 193 -19.76 -16.37 16.08
CA ASP A 193 -19.40 -17.26 14.98
C ASP A 193 -19.61 -16.60 13.60
N ASP A 194 -19.91 -15.29 13.55
CA ASP A 194 -20.25 -14.56 12.33
C ASP A 194 -19.00 -14.17 11.55
N ASP A 195 -18.84 -14.72 10.34
CA ASP A 195 -17.71 -14.45 9.45
C ASP A 195 -17.67 -13.02 8.87
N ARG A 196 -18.76 -12.25 9.00
CA ARG A 196 -18.81 -10.84 8.61
C ARG A 196 -18.02 -9.95 9.57
N ILE A 197 -17.74 -10.42 10.78
CA ILE A 197 -16.84 -9.76 11.73
C ILE A 197 -15.44 -10.32 11.54
N LEU A 198 -14.49 -9.42 11.26
CA LEU A 198 -13.08 -9.77 11.06
C LEU A 198 -12.39 -10.00 12.40
N PHE A 199 -12.51 -9.04 13.31
CA PHE A 199 -12.09 -9.16 14.70
C PHE A 199 -12.81 -8.14 15.60
N TRP A 200 -12.81 -8.41 16.90
CA TRP A 200 -13.32 -7.52 17.91
C TRP A 200 -12.21 -6.63 18.46
N ASN A 201 -12.34 -5.31 18.26
CA ASN A 201 -11.48 -4.31 18.88
C ASN A 201 -12.16 -3.87 20.20
N LEU A 202 -11.81 -4.52 21.30
CA LEU A 202 -12.50 -4.35 22.57
C LEU A 202 -12.35 -2.95 23.14
N TRP A 203 -11.26 -2.24 22.81
CA TRP A 203 -11.02 -0.92 23.33
C TRP A 203 -10.22 -0.03 22.37
N ASN A 204 -10.79 1.12 22.02
CA ASN A 204 -10.12 2.20 21.32
C ASN A 204 -9.32 3.05 22.31
N GLU A 205 -8.03 3.23 22.03
CA GLU A 205 -7.12 4.14 22.73
C GLU A 205 -7.17 4.04 24.26
N PRO A 206 -6.94 2.86 24.86
CA PRO A 206 -7.00 2.66 26.30
C PRO A 206 -6.05 3.61 27.04
N GLY A 207 -6.57 4.30 28.04
CA GLY A 207 -5.83 5.26 28.85
C GLY A 207 -5.75 6.67 28.25
N ASN A 208 -6.45 6.95 27.14
CA ASN A 208 -6.56 8.30 26.62
C ASN A 208 -7.28 9.20 27.64
N ASN A 209 -7.14 10.52 27.51
CA ASN A 209 -7.69 11.51 28.43
C ASN A 209 -7.40 11.20 29.92
N ASN A 210 -6.16 10.77 30.22
CA ASN A 210 -5.64 10.47 31.56
C ASN A 210 -6.40 9.35 32.31
N ARG A 211 -7.09 8.46 31.57
CA ARG A 211 -7.93 7.39 32.16
C ARG A 211 -7.18 6.10 32.52
N SER A 212 -5.89 5.98 32.22
CA SER A 212 -5.16 4.71 32.30
C SER A 212 -5.43 3.87 33.56
N PRO A 213 -5.46 4.40 34.79
CA PRO A 213 -5.75 3.60 35.98
C PRO A 213 -7.16 3.01 35.97
N LEU A 214 -8.17 3.78 35.54
CA LEU A 214 -9.57 3.35 35.46
C LEU A 214 -9.79 2.32 34.35
N THR A 215 -9.11 2.53 33.23
CA THR A 215 -9.23 1.67 32.05
C THR A 215 -8.67 0.28 32.29
N CYS A 216 -7.60 0.12 33.06
CA CYS A 216 -7.01 -1.20 33.30
C CYS A 216 -8.02 -2.22 33.89
N GLU A 217 -8.84 -1.79 34.86
CA GLU A 217 -9.85 -2.65 35.43
C GLU A 217 -10.95 -3.01 34.43
N ASN A 218 -11.46 -2.00 33.72
CA ASN A 218 -12.53 -2.18 32.74
C ASN A 218 -12.06 -3.04 31.54
N LEU A 219 -10.84 -2.82 31.08
CA LEU A 219 -10.22 -3.61 30.01
C LEU A 219 -10.10 -5.08 30.40
N ARG A 220 -9.63 -5.37 31.62
CA ARG A 220 -9.55 -6.73 32.14
C ARG A 220 -10.94 -7.39 32.18
N LYS A 221 -11.94 -6.71 32.74
CA LYS A 221 -13.33 -7.23 32.81
C LYS A 221 -13.88 -7.57 31.42
N LEU A 222 -13.63 -6.70 30.45
CA LEU A 222 -14.12 -6.90 29.08
C LEU A 222 -13.43 -8.07 28.38
N PHE A 223 -12.11 -8.22 28.54
CA PHE A 223 -11.39 -9.37 28.00
C PHE A 223 -11.81 -10.68 28.69
N ASP A 224 -11.95 -10.69 30.00
CA ASP A 224 -12.39 -11.90 30.74
C ASP A 224 -13.80 -12.33 30.31
N MET A 225 -14.71 -11.38 30.06
CA MET A 225 -16.03 -11.65 29.50
C MET A 225 -15.92 -12.22 28.08
N ALA A 226 -15.16 -11.56 27.20
CA ALA A 226 -14.99 -11.99 25.84
C ALA A 226 -14.31 -13.37 25.73
N TRP A 227 -13.37 -13.69 26.63
CA TRP A 227 -12.75 -15.02 26.69
C TRP A 227 -13.72 -16.11 27.14
N ARG A 228 -14.66 -15.80 28.05
CA ARG A 228 -15.72 -16.76 28.44
C ARG A 228 -16.67 -17.07 27.29
N ILE A 229 -16.99 -16.04 26.47
CA ILE A 229 -17.81 -16.21 25.26
C ILE A 229 -17.05 -16.97 24.18
N ASP A 230 -15.74 -16.78 24.12
CA ASP A 230 -14.79 -17.37 23.16
C ASP A 230 -15.25 -17.23 21.70
N PRO A 231 -15.34 -16.02 21.18
CA PRO A 231 -15.72 -15.81 19.77
C PRO A 231 -14.65 -16.41 18.84
N LYS A 232 -15.10 -16.84 17.65
CA LYS A 232 -14.23 -17.35 16.57
C LYS A 232 -13.22 -16.31 16.10
N GLN A 233 -13.59 -15.04 16.18
CA GLN A 233 -12.76 -13.91 15.78
C GLN A 233 -11.72 -13.59 16.87
N PRO A 234 -10.53 -13.08 16.50
CA PRO A 234 -9.57 -12.62 17.49
C PRO A 234 -10.05 -11.36 18.22
N LEU A 235 -9.53 -11.19 19.43
CA LEU A 235 -9.76 -10.05 20.30
C LEU A 235 -8.52 -9.14 20.30
N ALA A 236 -8.72 -7.83 20.23
CA ALA A 236 -7.65 -6.84 20.32
C ALA A 236 -8.09 -5.61 21.10
N ALA A 237 -7.12 -4.85 21.60
CA ALA A 237 -7.28 -3.49 22.07
C ALA A 237 -6.07 -2.68 21.59
N ASP A 238 -6.25 -1.37 21.38
CA ASP A 238 -5.26 -0.58 20.66
C ASP A 238 -4.08 -0.15 21.54
N ILE A 239 -2.85 -0.31 21.02
CA ILE A 239 -1.67 0.38 21.54
C ILE A 239 -1.51 1.67 20.72
N TRP A 240 -1.89 2.82 21.24
CA TRP A 240 -2.09 4.01 20.41
C TRP A 240 -0.98 5.07 20.47
N ARG A 241 -0.17 5.09 21.53
CA ARG A 241 0.99 5.99 21.63
C ARG A 241 2.29 5.31 21.23
N VAL A 242 2.22 4.43 20.25
CA VAL A 242 3.38 3.73 19.68
C VAL A 242 4.12 4.68 18.75
N ARG A 243 5.37 4.99 19.10
CA ARG A 243 6.25 5.78 18.25
C ARG A 243 7.67 5.23 18.32
N GLY A 244 8.15 4.67 17.22
CA GLY A 244 9.49 4.12 17.13
C GLY A 244 9.73 3.00 18.15
N GLN A 245 10.56 3.22 19.17
CA GLN A 245 10.97 2.20 20.13
C GLN A 245 9.92 1.88 21.24
N HIS A 246 8.85 2.64 21.35
CA HIS A 246 7.85 2.48 22.41
C HIS A 246 6.79 1.41 22.05
N ALA A 247 7.22 0.17 21.85
CA ALA A 247 6.35 -0.93 21.41
C ALA A 247 5.29 -1.38 22.43
N GLU A 248 5.35 -0.93 23.67
CA GLU A 248 4.36 -1.24 24.72
C GLU A 248 3.36 -0.10 24.95
N GLY A 249 3.46 0.99 24.16
CA GLY A 249 2.75 2.23 24.45
C GLY A 249 3.39 2.99 25.62
N ARG A 250 2.66 3.96 26.20
CA ARG A 250 3.19 4.87 27.24
C ARG A 250 2.45 4.79 28.57
N SER A 251 1.49 3.89 28.68
CA SER A 251 0.68 3.76 29.88
C SER A 251 0.46 2.29 30.26
N PRO A 252 0.15 2.00 31.54
CA PRO A 252 -0.24 0.65 31.95
C PRO A 252 -1.40 0.06 31.15
N ALA A 253 -2.38 0.89 30.75
CA ALA A 253 -3.52 0.43 29.96
C ALA A 253 -3.12 0.00 28.55
N GLU A 254 -2.22 0.74 27.88
CA GLU A 254 -1.70 0.33 26.56
C GLU A 254 -0.86 -0.94 26.63
N LYS A 255 -0.02 -1.07 27.66
CA LYS A 255 0.74 -2.30 27.89
C LYS A 255 -0.18 -3.49 28.10
N MET A 256 -1.20 -3.34 28.94
CA MET A 256 -2.21 -4.37 29.19
C MET A 256 -2.97 -4.72 27.91
N ALA A 257 -3.32 -3.73 27.07
CA ALA A 257 -3.95 -3.96 25.77
C ALA A 257 -3.12 -4.92 24.91
N GLY A 258 -1.82 -4.68 24.80
CA GLY A 258 -0.92 -5.60 24.07
C GLY A 258 -0.83 -6.99 24.68
N GLU A 259 -0.79 -7.09 26.01
CA GLU A 259 -0.68 -8.36 26.74
C GLU A 259 -1.94 -9.24 26.61
N LEU A 260 -3.12 -8.64 26.55
CA LEU A 260 -4.41 -9.34 26.49
C LEU A 260 -4.84 -9.69 25.06
N SER A 261 -4.28 -9.05 24.05
CA SER A 261 -4.72 -9.14 22.66
C SER A 261 -4.22 -10.40 21.94
N ASP A 262 -5.08 -10.97 21.11
CA ASP A 262 -4.75 -12.09 20.22
C ASP A 262 -3.84 -11.64 19.07
N ILE A 263 -4.13 -10.46 18.51
CA ILE A 263 -3.37 -9.75 17.48
C ILE A 263 -3.07 -8.34 17.97
N ILE A 264 -2.02 -7.73 17.47
CA ILE A 264 -1.66 -6.36 17.88
C ILE A 264 -2.34 -5.35 16.98
N SER A 265 -3.35 -4.69 17.54
CA SER A 265 -3.96 -3.49 16.97
C SER A 265 -3.23 -2.26 17.51
N TYR A 266 -2.89 -1.31 16.64
CA TYR A 266 -2.15 -0.11 17.05
C TYR A 266 -2.51 1.10 16.21
N HIS A 267 -2.23 2.30 16.74
CA HIS A 267 -2.35 3.56 16.01
C HIS A 267 -0.98 4.20 15.83
N CYS A 268 -0.68 4.64 14.62
CA CYS A 268 0.51 5.39 14.34
C CYS A 268 0.25 6.38 13.20
N TYR A 269 0.30 7.67 13.53
CA TYR A 269 0.16 8.81 12.60
C TYR A 269 1.52 9.45 12.33
N GLY A 270 2.49 8.64 11.93
CA GLY A 270 3.88 9.06 11.74
C GLY A 270 4.34 8.96 10.29
N ASN A 271 5.38 9.71 9.94
CA ASN A 271 6.02 9.62 8.63
C ASN A 271 6.60 8.21 8.36
N LEU A 272 7.08 7.98 7.15
CA LEU A 272 7.61 6.68 6.71
C LEU A 272 8.62 6.07 7.67
N GLN A 273 9.59 6.87 8.15
CA GLN A 273 10.63 6.40 9.07
C GLN A 273 10.02 5.93 10.40
N MET A 274 9.09 6.71 10.95
CA MET A 274 8.39 6.37 12.19
C MET A 274 7.56 5.10 12.03
N GLN A 275 6.83 4.95 10.92
CA GLN A 275 6.06 3.75 10.61
C GLN A 275 6.97 2.51 10.53
N GLN A 276 8.13 2.61 9.85
CA GLN A 276 9.10 1.51 9.77
C GLN A 276 9.63 1.10 11.15
N GLN A 277 10.04 2.06 11.96
CA GLN A 277 10.56 1.80 13.31
C GLN A 277 9.48 1.18 14.21
N THR A 278 8.25 1.68 14.13
CA THR A 278 7.11 1.18 14.90
C THR A 278 6.81 -0.28 14.54
N ILE A 279 6.73 -0.63 13.25
CA ILE A 279 6.50 -2.00 12.80
C ILE A 279 7.60 -2.94 13.32
N GLN A 280 8.86 -2.54 13.22
CA GLN A 280 10.01 -3.34 13.70
C GLN A 280 9.94 -3.56 15.21
N ALA A 281 9.68 -2.50 15.98
CA ALA A 281 9.61 -2.56 17.44
C ALA A 281 8.44 -3.44 17.92
N LEU A 282 7.24 -3.27 17.33
CA LEU A 282 6.07 -4.08 17.67
C LEU A 282 6.28 -5.58 17.36
N ARG A 283 6.88 -5.89 16.20
CA ARG A 283 7.20 -7.29 15.86
C ARG A 283 8.20 -7.90 16.81
N ALA A 284 9.26 -7.18 17.14
CA ALA A 284 10.28 -7.64 18.08
C ALA A 284 9.69 -7.89 19.48
N ARG A 285 8.82 -7.00 19.96
CA ARG A 285 8.23 -7.09 21.30
C ARG A 285 7.16 -8.18 21.41
N TRP A 286 6.22 -8.21 20.47
CA TRP A 286 5.01 -9.03 20.61
C TRP A 286 5.07 -10.33 19.81
N GLY A 287 5.74 -10.36 18.66
CA GLY A 287 5.83 -11.53 17.78
C GLY A 287 4.49 -11.98 17.20
N ARG A 288 3.48 -11.11 17.19
CA ARG A 288 2.11 -11.35 16.73
C ARG A 288 1.80 -10.61 15.43
N PRO A 289 0.75 -10.97 14.68
CA PRO A 289 0.26 -10.18 13.56
C PRO A 289 -0.05 -8.75 13.97
N LEU A 290 0.21 -7.80 13.07
CA LEU A 290 0.01 -6.37 13.29
C LEU A 290 -1.10 -5.83 12.40
N VAL A 291 -1.98 -5.00 12.97
CA VAL A 291 -2.96 -4.20 12.24
C VAL A 291 -2.86 -2.75 12.72
N ASN A 292 -2.46 -1.83 11.81
CA ASN A 292 -2.51 -0.40 12.07
C ASN A 292 -3.95 0.08 11.85
N THR A 293 -4.73 0.15 12.93
CA THR A 293 -6.16 0.46 12.87
C THR A 293 -6.45 1.93 12.71
N GLU A 294 -5.46 2.82 12.89
CA GLU A 294 -5.56 4.24 12.59
C GLU A 294 -4.23 4.79 12.07
N TRP A 295 -4.27 5.24 10.83
CA TRP A 295 -3.18 5.89 10.14
C TRP A 295 -3.74 6.89 9.12
N LEU A 296 -2.91 7.56 8.36
CA LEU A 296 -3.19 8.63 7.40
C LEU A 296 -3.37 9.97 8.10
N ALA A 297 -2.28 10.69 8.21
CA ALA A 297 -2.23 12.04 8.75
C ALA A 297 -1.27 12.86 7.90
N ARG A 298 -1.76 13.34 6.76
CA ARG A 298 -0.93 13.96 5.70
C ARG A 298 -0.09 15.12 6.19
N ILE A 299 -0.59 15.89 7.15
CA ILE A 299 0.15 17.03 7.73
C ILE A 299 1.37 16.54 8.53
N ASN A 300 1.29 15.35 9.12
CA ASN A 300 2.39 14.71 9.86
C ASN A 300 3.36 13.94 8.95
N GLY A 301 3.15 13.95 7.62
CA GLY A 301 3.93 13.16 6.67
C GLY A 301 3.55 11.69 6.62
N ASP A 302 2.42 11.31 7.22
CA ASP A 302 1.82 9.98 7.08
C ASP A 302 0.89 9.99 5.87
N GLU A 303 1.41 9.57 4.73
CA GLU A 303 0.78 9.74 3.43
C GLU A 303 0.55 8.40 2.73
N VAL A 304 -0.47 8.33 1.87
CA VAL A 304 -0.79 7.13 1.08
C VAL A 304 0.40 6.67 0.25
N PHE A 305 1.14 7.61 -0.35
CA PHE A 305 2.28 7.29 -1.24
C PHE A 305 3.40 6.51 -0.57
N THR A 306 3.57 6.67 0.74
CA THR A 306 4.67 6.09 1.51
C THR A 306 4.22 4.98 2.45
N SER A 307 3.20 5.25 3.27
CA SER A 307 2.77 4.35 4.34
C SER A 307 2.00 3.14 3.80
N TYR A 308 1.11 3.33 2.82
CA TYR A 308 0.28 2.24 2.31
C TYR A 308 1.09 1.11 1.63
N PRO A 309 2.05 1.41 0.73
CA PRO A 309 2.95 0.39 0.20
C PRO A 309 3.82 -0.27 1.27
N LEU A 310 4.26 0.48 2.30
CA LEU A 310 5.03 -0.07 3.41
C LEU A 310 4.24 -1.13 4.19
N PHE A 311 2.95 -0.86 4.49
CA PHE A 311 2.09 -1.82 5.18
C PHE A 311 1.92 -3.10 4.36
N ALA A 312 1.65 -2.97 3.06
CA ALA A 312 1.55 -4.12 2.15
C ALA A 312 2.84 -4.95 2.12
N GLN A 313 3.99 -4.31 1.94
CA GLN A 313 5.31 -4.96 1.91
C GLN A 313 5.59 -5.73 3.20
N ASN A 314 5.21 -5.17 4.33
CA ASN A 314 5.38 -5.80 5.63
C ASN A 314 4.21 -6.69 6.04
N ARG A 315 3.17 -6.86 5.20
CA ARG A 315 1.94 -7.58 5.56
C ARG A 315 1.37 -7.11 6.91
N VAL A 316 1.32 -5.81 7.12
CA VAL A 316 0.63 -5.15 8.23
C VAL A 316 -0.76 -4.81 7.76
N GLY A 317 -1.80 -5.30 8.43
CA GLY A 317 -3.17 -4.86 8.15
C GLY A 317 -3.31 -3.37 8.42
N CYS A 318 -4.19 -2.66 7.69
CA CYS A 318 -4.35 -1.23 7.90
C CYS A 318 -5.76 -0.72 7.61
N THR A 319 -6.24 0.21 8.46
CA THR A 319 -7.44 0.99 8.22
C THR A 319 -7.12 2.47 8.42
N CYS A 320 -7.23 3.29 7.33
CA CYS A 320 -7.00 4.73 7.46
C CYS A 320 -8.12 5.39 8.27
N TRP A 321 -7.81 6.50 8.93
CA TRP A 321 -8.83 7.29 9.62
C TRP A 321 -9.60 8.12 8.60
N GLY A 322 -10.97 7.93 8.58
CA GLY A 322 -11.85 8.58 7.62
C GLY A 322 -11.88 7.94 6.22
N PHE A 323 -12.96 8.19 5.50
CA PHE A 323 -13.17 7.68 4.15
C PHE A 323 -13.78 8.74 3.22
N VAL A 324 -15.04 9.12 3.44
CA VAL A 324 -15.70 10.23 2.75
C VAL A 324 -15.82 11.40 3.71
N ALA A 325 -15.32 12.55 3.33
CA ALA A 325 -15.40 13.77 4.11
C ALA A 325 -16.87 14.15 4.35
N GLY A 326 -17.22 14.41 5.59
CA GLY A 326 -18.60 14.66 5.97
C GLY A 326 -18.76 15.54 7.20
N LYS A 327 -19.90 15.42 7.86
CA LYS A 327 -20.23 16.22 9.05
C LYS A 327 -19.31 15.94 10.23
N TYR A 328 -18.72 14.75 10.31
CA TYR A 328 -17.74 14.40 11.35
C TYR A 328 -16.37 15.09 11.17
N GLN A 329 -16.10 15.62 9.99
CA GLN A 329 -14.98 16.52 9.70
C GLN A 329 -13.57 15.93 9.94
N THR A 330 -13.37 14.66 9.65
CA THR A 330 -12.05 14.01 9.77
C THR A 330 -10.99 14.57 8.81
N TYR A 331 -11.39 15.26 7.75
CA TYR A 331 -10.48 15.97 6.85
C TYR A 331 -9.82 17.21 7.46
N GLU A 332 -10.37 17.76 8.55
CA GLU A 332 -9.80 18.92 9.24
C GLU A 332 -8.68 18.47 10.21
N PRO A 333 -7.60 19.26 10.38
CA PRO A 333 -6.57 18.98 11.38
C PRO A 333 -7.09 19.19 12.80
N TYR A 334 -6.46 18.53 13.77
CA TYR A 334 -6.75 18.73 15.19
C TYR A 334 -6.44 20.16 15.64
N GLU A 335 -7.06 20.61 16.72
CA GLU A 335 -6.93 21.98 17.23
C GLU A 335 -5.47 22.44 17.40
N SER A 336 -4.62 21.58 17.95
CA SER A 336 -3.19 21.89 18.12
C SER A 336 -2.47 22.22 16.82
N MET A 337 -2.94 21.68 15.69
CA MET A 337 -2.37 21.92 14.37
C MET A 337 -2.89 23.19 13.72
N TRP A 338 -4.00 23.72 14.21
CA TRP A 338 -4.53 25.02 13.84
C TRP A 338 -3.86 26.18 14.61
N ALA A 339 -3.10 25.89 15.67
CA ALA A 339 -2.47 26.91 16.49
C ALA A 339 -1.65 27.89 15.66
N ASP A 340 -0.91 27.42 14.66
CA ASP A 340 -0.14 28.28 13.76
C ASP A 340 -1.02 29.19 12.91
N GLN A 341 -2.21 28.72 12.50
CA GLN A 341 -3.15 29.55 11.77
C GLN A 341 -3.81 30.60 12.67
N PHE A 342 -4.10 30.25 13.90
CA PHE A 342 -4.57 31.19 14.91
C PHE A 342 -3.49 32.21 15.26
N THR A 343 -2.23 31.78 15.39
CA THR A 343 -1.06 32.65 15.62
C THR A 343 -0.92 33.67 14.50
N TYR A 344 -1.13 33.26 13.24
CA TYR A 344 -1.10 34.16 12.09
C TYR A 344 -2.44 34.91 11.88
N LYS A 345 -3.38 34.83 12.82
CA LYS A 345 -4.71 35.51 12.75
C LYS A 345 -5.50 35.19 11.48
N ARG A 346 -5.45 33.94 11.02
CA ARG A 346 -6.15 33.45 9.83
C ARG A 346 -7.06 32.26 10.15
N PRO A 347 -7.99 32.37 11.13
CA PRO A 347 -8.79 31.24 11.61
C PRO A 347 -9.76 30.68 10.54
N ASP A 348 -10.12 31.50 9.55
CA ASP A 348 -11.06 31.13 8.49
C ASP A 348 -10.37 30.69 7.20
N ALA A 349 -9.04 30.52 7.24
CA ALA A 349 -8.32 30.03 6.07
C ALA A 349 -8.83 28.62 5.69
N PRO A 350 -9.10 28.37 4.40
CA PRO A 350 -9.60 27.06 3.97
C PRO A 350 -8.58 25.96 4.25
N VAL A 351 -9.06 24.77 4.58
CA VAL A 351 -8.21 23.58 4.70
C VAL A 351 -7.73 23.19 3.32
N THR A 352 -6.49 23.54 2.98
CA THR A 352 -5.90 23.26 1.68
C THR A 352 -5.27 21.87 1.62
N LYS A 353 -4.70 21.39 2.76
CA LYS A 353 -4.20 20.02 2.89
C LYS A 353 -5.06 19.27 3.90
N TRP A 354 -5.76 18.24 3.43
CA TRP A 354 -6.60 17.41 4.29
C TRP A 354 -5.76 16.56 5.23
N TYR A 355 -6.27 16.39 6.45
CA TYR A 355 -5.60 15.57 7.46
C TYR A 355 -5.83 14.09 7.15
N HIS A 356 -7.09 13.70 7.09
CA HIS A 356 -7.54 12.35 6.79
C HIS A 356 -8.43 12.34 5.53
N ASP A 357 -9.36 11.40 5.45
CA ASP A 357 -10.31 11.18 4.36
C ASP A 357 -9.69 11.01 2.96
N LEU A 358 -10.33 10.19 2.15
CA LEU A 358 -9.88 9.87 0.79
C LEU A 358 -10.76 10.51 -0.28
N PHE A 359 -12.04 10.72 0.04
CA PHE A 359 -13.02 11.21 -0.92
C PHE A 359 -13.74 12.44 -0.40
N ARG A 360 -14.14 13.30 -1.32
CA ARG A 360 -15.02 14.46 -1.08
C ARG A 360 -16.46 13.98 -0.90
N PRO A 361 -17.37 14.81 -0.33
CA PRO A 361 -18.80 14.48 -0.24
C PRO A 361 -19.44 14.14 -1.59
N SER A 362 -18.86 14.62 -2.68
CA SER A 362 -19.27 14.31 -4.06
C SER A 362 -18.74 12.98 -4.58
N HIS A 363 -18.08 12.18 -3.75
CA HIS A 363 -17.39 10.93 -4.08
C HIS A 363 -16.21 11.08 -5.06
N HIS A 364 -15.77 12.30 -5.37
CA HIS A 364 -14.53 12.51 -6.08
C HIS A 364 -13.33 12.36 -5.14
N PRO A 365 -12.24 11.75 -5.59
CA PRO A 365 -11.02 11.65 -4.78
C PRO A 365 -10.53 13.01 -4.28
N TYR A 366 -10.01 13.06 -3.05
CA TYR A 366 -9.20 14.18 -2.59
C TYR A 366 -7.99 14.37 -3.50
N ASP A 367 -7.22 13.30 -3.69
CA ASP A 367 -6.15 13.19 -4.68
C ASP A 367 -6.32 11.89 -5.51
N PRO A 368 -6.59 11.98 -6.81
CA PRO A 368 -6.69 10.80 -7.68
C PRO A 368 -5.46 9.90 -7.67
N LYS A 369 -4.26 10.46 -7.48
CA LYS A 369 -3.01 9.68 -7.44
C LYS A 369 -2.93 8.78 -6.20
N GLU A 370 -3.45 9.22 -5.06
CA GLU A 370 -3.56 8.38 -3.86
C GLU A 370 -4.45 7.16 -4.11
N ILE A 371 -5.59 7.36 -4.77
CA ILE A 371 -6.52 6.28 -5.11
C ILE A 371 -5.89 5.30 -6.10
N ASP A 372 -5.11 5.78 -7.05
CA ASP A 372 -4.35 4.91 -7.97
C ASP A 372 -3.31 4.06 -7.23
N VAL A 373 -2.62 4.61 -6.24
CA VAL A 373 -1.70 3.85 -5.37
C VAL A 373 -2.45 2.76 -4.60
N ILE A 374 -3.58 3.11 -3.96
CA ILE A 374 -4.40 2.15 -3.21
C ILE A 374 -4.84 1.00 -4.11
N ARG A 375 -5.45 1.30 -5.26
CA ARG A 375 -5.92 0.27 -6.22
C ARG A 375 -4.78 -0.65 -6.68
N ARG A 376 -3.66 -0.08 -7.03
CA ARG A 376 -2.48 -0.82 -7.50
C ARG A 376 -1.94 -1.75 -6.43
N VAL A 377 -1.71 -1.23 -5.22
CA VAL A 377 -1.17 -2.03 -4.11
C VAL A 377 -2.14 -3.15 -3.75
N ASN A 378 -3.46 -2.88 -3.72
CA ASN A 378 -4.48 -3.90 -3.46
C ASN A 378 -4.45 -5.01 -4.51
N ALA A 379 -4.43 -4.65 -5.79
CA ALA A 379 -4.35 -5.63 -6.88
C ALA A 379 -3.07 -6.48 -6.84
N GLN A 380 -1.93 -5.88 -6.46
CA GLN A 380 -0.68 -6.60 -6.28
C GLN A 380 -0.75 -7.62 -5.13
N MET A 381 -1.35 -7.24 -4.00
CA MET A 381 -1.50 -8.12 -2.83
C MET A 381 -2.46 -9.29 -3.12
N ASP A 382 -3.54 -9.03 -3.85
CA ASP A 382 -4.46 -10.09 -4.28
C ASP A 382 -3.79 -11.06 -5.27
N ALA A 383 -3.07 -10.52 -6.26
CA ALA A 383 -2.29 -11.34 -7.20
C ALA A 383 -1.18 -12.15 -6.50
N GLU A 384 -0.55 -11.59 -5.46
CA GLU A 384 0.43 -12.31 -4.63
C GLU A 384 -0.21 -13.51 -3.93
N ARG A 385 -1.36 -13.31 -3.29
CA ARG A 385 -2.09 -14.39 -2.61
C ARG A 385 -2.49 -15.51 -3.57
N GLU A 386 -2.88 -15.15 -4.79
CA GLU A 386 -3.24 -16.11 -5.85
C GLU A 386 -2.04 -16.75 -6.55
N GLY A 387 -0.82 -16.39 -6.16
CA GLY A 387 0.40 -16.87 -6.82
C GLY A 387 0.58 -16.35 -8.25
N LYS A 388 -0.12 -15.27 -8.62
CA LYS A 388 -0.13 -14.68 -9.96
C LYS A 388 0.76 -13.45 -10.09
N SER A 389 1.25 -12.87 -9.00
CA SER A 389 2.17 -11.72 -9.05
C SER A 389 3.48 -12.08 -9.75
N LEU A 390 4.19 -11.08 -10.27
CA LEU A 390 5.53 -11.30 -10.85
C LEU A 390 6.48 -11.85 -9.78
N ARG A 391 6.42 -11.31 -8.57
CA ARG A 391 7.22 -11.81 -7.43
C ARG A 391 6.95 -13.27 -7.15
N ALA A 392 5.68 -13.70 -7.06
CA ALA A 392 5.32 -15.08 -6.79
C ALA A 392 5.81 -16.04 -7.90
N LYS A 393 5.76 -15.58 -9.16
CA LYS A 393 6.30 -16.34 -10.30
C LYS A 393 7.82 -16.45 -10.26
N ILE A 394 8.53 -15.35 -9.96
CA ILE A 394 9.99 -15.32 -9.81
C ILE A 394 10.43 -16.29 -8.70
N ALA A 395 9.75 -16.31 -7.56
CA ALA A 395 10.06 -17.17 -6.42
C ALA A 395 9.99 -18.68 -6.73
N LYS A 396 9.30 -19.09 -7.81
CA LYS A 396 9.23 -20.50 -8.24
C LYS A 396 10.53 -20.99 -8.87
N SER A 397 11.28 -20.11 -9.54
CA SER A 397 12.44 -20.48 -10.38
C SER A 397 13.73 -19.81 -9.94
N CYS A 398 13.67 -18.75 -9.14
CA CYS A 398 14.82 -17.94 -8.76
C CYS A 398 14.85 -17.66 -7.25
N LYS A 399 16.08 -17.51 -6.70
CA LYS A 399 16.29 -17.06 -5.33
C LYS A 399 16.07 -15.57 -5.23
N ILE A 400 15.03 -15.13 -4.49
CA ILE A 400 14.82 -13.72 -4.15
C ILE A 400 15.93 -13.28 -3.19
N THR A 401 16.58 -12.18 -3.51
CA THR A 401 17.68 -11.59 -2.73
C THR A 401 17.29 -10.32 -2.00
N GLY A 402 16.14 -9.72 -2.33
CA GLY A 402 15.60 -8.56 -1.65
C GLY A 402 14.36 -8.00 -2.33
N GLU A 403 13.67 -7.14 -1.61
CA GLU A 403 12.50 -6.42 -2.09
C GLU A 403 12.54 -5.00 -1.54
N ASP A 404 12.08 -4.04 -2.34
CA ASP A 404 11.88 -2.65 -1.92
C ASP A 404 10.76 -1.98 -2.72
N MET A 405 10.43 -0.76 -2.32
CA MET A 405 9.58 0.14 -3.09
C MET A 405 10.46 1.10 -3.89
N TRP A 406 10.37 1.00 -5.20
CA TRP A 406 11.14 1.79 -6.14
C TRP A 406 10.22 2.71 -6.94
N TYR A 407 10.33 4.01 -6.76
CA TYR A 407 9.41 5.00 -7.33
C TYR A 407 7.92 4.69 -7.06
N GLY A 408 7.62 4.15 -5.87
CA GLY A 408 6.27 3.78 -5.49
C GLY A 408 5.75 2.45 -6.07
N TYR A 409 6.64 1.63 -6.67
CA TYR A 409 6.33 0.33 -7.25
C TYR A 409 7.14 -0.77 -6.59
N ARG A 410 6.57 -1.96 -6.39
CA ARG A 410 7.29 -3.10 -5.82
C ARG A 410 8.38 -3.56 -6.77
N ARG A 411 9.64 -3.57 -6.28
CA ARG A 411 10.79 -4.13 -6.98
C ARG A 411 11.24 -5.42 -6.30
N THR A 412 11.23 -6.52 -7.06
CA THR A 412 11.75 -7.81 -6.62
C THR A 412 13.16 -8.01 -7.20
N LYS A 413 14.15 -8.13 -6.31
CA LYS A 413 15.54 -8.41 -6.61
C LYS A 413 15.78 -9.91 -6.47
N PHE A 414 16.50 -10.51 -7.43
CA PHE A 414 16.75 -11.95 -7.42
C PHE A 414 18.04 -12.31 -8.13
N GLU A 415 18.48 -13.54 -7.94
CA GLU A 415 19.61 -14.11 -8.65
C GLU A 415 19.11 -14.92 -9.85
N PHE A 416 19.56 -14.56 -11.05
CA PHE A 416 19.29 -15.29 -12.28
C PHE A 416 20.60 -15.89 -12.83
N LYS A 417 20.76 -17.21 -12.73
CA LYS A 417 21.97 -17.93 -13.20
C LYS A 417 23.29 -17.28 -12.72
N GLY A 418 23.35 -16.95 -11.43
CA GLY A 418 24.52 -16.33 -10.80
C GLY A 418 24.65 -14.82 -11.01
N ARG A 419 23.72 -14.17 -11.71
CA ARG A 419 23.73 -12.73 -11.98
C ARG A 419 22.63 -12.00 -11.22
N LYS A 420 22.92 -10.77 -10.80
CA LYS A 420 21.92 -9.89 -10.14
C LYS A 420 20.90 -9.42 -11.17
N ALA A 421 19.64 -9.60 -10.85
CA ALA A 421 18.53 -9.13 -11.66
C ALA A 421 17.43 -8.52 -10.78
N TRP A 422 16.60 -7.69 -11.36
CA TRP A 422 15.37 -7.26 -10.71
C TRP A 422 14.25 -6.96 -11.72
N VAL A 423 13.03 -7.05 -11.22
CA VAL A 423 11.80 -6.72 -11.93
C VAL A 423 10.99 -5.76 -11.06
N VAL A 424 10.50 -4.67 -11.65
CA VAL A 424 9.55 -3.73 -11.03
C VAL A 424 8.15 -4.01 -11.57
N GLU A 425 7.21 -4.24 -10.67
CA GLU A 425 5.81 -4.52 -11.03
C GLU A 425 5.07 -3.23 -11.40
N PRO A 426 4.26 -3.24 -12.47
CA PRO A 426 3.53 -2.05 -12.92
C PRO A 426 2.26 -1.79 -12.10
N SER A 427 1.59 -0.67 -12.34
CA SER A 427 0.34 -0.28 -11.67
C SER A 427 -0.86 -1.18 -11.93
N CYS A 428 -0.89 -1.87 -13.04
CA CYS A 428 -2.02 -2.71 -13.41
C CYS A 428 -1.52 -4.06 -13.92
N THR A 429 -2.28 -5.11 -13.63
CA THR A 429 -2.01 -6.41 -14.23
C THR A 429 -2.32 -6.32 -15.73
N PRO A 430 -1.36 -6.50 -16.62
CA PRO A 430 -1.62 -6.40 -18.05
C PRO A 430 -2.61 -7.48 -18.50
N LYS A 431 -3.54 -7.07 -19.35
CA LYS A 431 -4.31 -8.01 -20.18
C LYS A 431 -3.30 -8.81 -21.03
N LYS A 432 -3.71 -9.94 -21.60
CA LYS A 432 -2.88 -10.84 -22.40
C LYS A 432 -1.68 -10.18 -23.08
N GLY A 433 -0.47 -10.63 -22.69
CA GLY A 433 0.80 -10.13 -23.20
C GLY A 433 1.25 -8.83 -22.53
N ILE A 434 2.23 -8.96 -21.64
CA ILE A 434 2.78 -7.87 -20.84
C ILE A 434 3.84 -7.12 -21.64
N PRO A 435 3.57 -5.92 -22.22
CA PRO A 435 4.63 -5.10 -22.81
C PRO A 435 5.55 -4.61 -21.68
N TRP A 436 6.83 -4.49 -21.95
CA TRP A 436 7.81 -4.22 -20.91
C TRP A 436 9.00 -3.40 -21.42
N THR A 437 9.75 -2.86 -20.47
CA THR A 437 10.93 -2.03 -20.70
C THR A 437 12.16 -2.62 -20.03
N TRP A 438 13.31 -2.43 -20.63
CA TRP A 438 14.58 -2.93 -20.13
C TRP A 438 15.65 -1.85 -20.21
N THR A 439 16.20 -1.44 -19.07
CA THR A 439 17.44 -0.68 -19.01
C THR A 439 18.58 -1.66 -18.73
N MET A 440 19.40 -1.93 -19.74
CA MET A 440 20.42 -2.97 -19.65
C MET A 440 21.63 -2.56 -18.81
N GLN A 441 21.89 -1.25 -18.68
CA GLN A 441 22.95 -0.69 -17.86
C GLN A 441 22.57 0.66 -17.30
N TRP A 442 23.00 0.98 -16.08
CA TRP A 442 22.67 2.17 -15.30
C TRP A 442 21.16 2.31 -14.97
N ALA A 443 20.53 1.18 -14.72
CA ALA A 443 19.08 1.10 -14.55
C ALA A 443 18.52 1.90 -13.35
N GLU A 444 19.37 2.35 -12.44
CA GLU A 444 18.99 3.20 -11.30
C GLU A 444 19.31 4.70 -11.52
N ALA A 445 19.94 5.04 -12.65
CA ALA A 445 20.30 6.40 -12.98
C ALA A 445 19.22 7.11 -13.81
N PHE A 446 18.92 8.37 -13.48
CA PHE A 446 18.02 9.25 -14.24
C PHE A 446 16.63 8.68 -14.55
N VAL A 447 16.12 7.83 -13.68
CA VAL A 447 14.90 7.03 -13.87
C VAL A 447 13.68 7.91 -14.16
N ASP A 448 13.47 8.96 -13.36
CA ASP A 448 12.42 9.96 -13.51
C ASP A 448 12.52 10.75 -14.84
N ARG A 449 13.72 10.85 -15.39
CA ARG A 449 14.01 11.58 -16.64
C ARG A 449 13.87 10.72 -17.90
N THR A 450 13.82 9.41 -17.75
CA THR A 450 13.67 8.45 -18.87
C THR A 450 12.23 7.98 -19.10
N GLY A 451 11.27 8.49 -18.29
CA GLY A 451 9.86 8.15 -18.39
C GLY A 451 9.50 6.76 -17.83
N VAL A 452 10.43 6.08 -17.16
CA VAL A 452 10.18 4.74 -16.60
C VAL A 452 9.04 4.74 -15.59
N PRO A 453 8.90 5.70 -14.64
CA PRO A 453 7.76 5.75 -13.73
C PRO A 453 6.42 5.88 -14.46
N ASP A 454 6.36 6.68 -15.52
CA ASP A 454 5.15 6.84 -16.33
C ASP A 454 4.80 5.57 -17.12
N LEU A 455 5.81 4.82 -17.57
CA LEU A 455 5.63 3.53 -18.24
C LEU A 455 5.12 2.46 -17.25
N LEU A 456 5.65 2.43 -16.04
CA LEU A 456 5.13 1.60 -14.95
C LEU A 456 3.66 1.93 -14.65
N ALA A 457 3.30 3.22 -14.60
CA ALA A 457 1.91 3.65 -14.43
C ALA A 457 0.98 3.17 -15.56
N LYS A 458 1.52 2.97 -16.77
CA LYS A 458 0.80 2.46 -17.94
C LYS A 458 0.81 0.92 -18.08
N GLY A 459 1.33 0.20 -17.09
CA GLY A 459 1.32 -1.25 -17.09
C GLY A 459 2.55 -1.92 -17.72
N TYR A 460 3.65 -1.18 -17.92
CA TYR A 460 4.91 -1.73 -18.43
C TYR A 460 5.85 -2.09 -17.28
N PRO A 461 6.05 -3.37 -16.94
CA PRO A 461 7.11 -3.77 -16.02
C PRO A 461 8.47 -3.25 -16.50
N HIS A 462 9.35 -2.95 -15.55
CA HIS A 462 10.71 -2.52 -15.85
C HIS A 462 11.71 -3.52 -15.29
N VAL A 463 12.74 -3.85 -16.06
CA VAL A 463 13.69 -4.91 -15.70
C VAL A 463 15.14 -4.49 -15.93
N THR A 464 16.06 -5.19 -15.23
CA THR A 464 17.48 -5.20 -15.55
C THR A 464 18.11 -6.54 -15.19
N LEU A 465 19.23 -6.85 -15.86
CA LEU A 465 20.16 -7.93 -15.56
C LEU A 465 21.58 -7.36 -15.57
N ASP A 466 22.35 -7.61 -14.53
CA ASP A 466 23.75 -7.15 -14.46
C ASP A 466 24.66 -8.08 -15.28
N VAL A 467 25.13 -7.54 -16.38
CA VAL A 467 26.11 -8.18 -17.28
C VAL A 467 27.30 -7.25 -17.59
N PHE A 468 27.52 -6.23 -16.72
CA PHE A 468 28.53 -5.21 -17.00
C PHE A 468 29.96 -5.78 -17.07
N ASP A 469 30.24 -6.83 -16.33
CA ASP A 469 31.52 -7.57 -16.39
C ASP A 469 31.88 -8.01 -17.79
N THR A 470 30.90 -8.37 -18.61
CA THR A 470 31.09 -8.85 -19.99
C THR A 470 31.29 -7.72 -21.01
N ARG A 471 30.99 -6.48 -20.64
CA ARG A 471 30.90 -5.36 -21.61
C ARG A 471 30.08 -5.71 -22.85
N MET A 472 29.05 -6.58 -22.66
CA MET A 472 28.15 -7.05 -23.72
C MET A 472 28.89 -7.78 -24.87
N ASP A 473 29.89 -8.60 -24.54
CA ASP A 473 30.49 -9.59 -25.45
C ASP A 473 29.50 -10.74 -25.78
N GLU A 474 29.94 -11.80 -26.40
CA GLU A 474 29.06 -12.93 -26.75
C GLU A 474 28.44 -13.61 -25.50
N ASN A 475 29.17 -13.63 -24.36
CA ASN A 475 28.63 -14.14 -23.09
C ASN A 475 27.53 -13.23 -22.53
N GLY A 476 27.71 -11.92 -22.60
CA GLY A 476 26.72 -10.95 -22.22
C GLY A 476 25.47 -11.04 -23.09
N LEU A 477 25.64 -11.15 -24.40
CA LEU A 477 24.53 -11.34 -25.36
C LEU A 477 23.74 -12.61 -25.04
N LYS A 478 24.42 -13.74 -24.80
CA LYS A 478 23.79 -15.01 -24.43
C LYS A 478 23.03 -14.90 -23.11
N ALA A 479 23.64 -14.33 -22.07
CA ALA A 479 23.00 -14.15 -20.76
C ALA A 479 21.72 -13.30 -20.86
N CYS A 480 21.74 -12.22 -21.64
CA CYS A 480 20.59 -11.38 -21.90
C CYS A 480 19.47 -12.10 -22.67
N ALA A 481 19.82 -12.90 -23.67
CA ALA A 481 18.84 -13.71 -24.41
C ALA A 481 18.17 -14.75 -23.53
N GLU A 482 18.92 -15.44 -22.68
CA GLU A 482 18.39 -16.40 -21.71
C GLU A 482 17.49 -15.72 -20.66
N PHE A 483 17.86 -14.50 -20.21
CA PHE A 483 17.03 -13.72 -19.29
C PHE A 483 15.72 -13.28 -19.95
N GLN A 484 15.77 -12.81 -21.19
CA GLN A 484 14.53 -12.49 -21.93
C GLN A 484 13.64 -13.72 -22.12
N ASP A 485 14.21 -14.87 -22.44
CA ASP A 485 13.48 -16.13 -22.52
C ASP A 485 12.76 -16.49 -21.22
N PHE A 486 13.44 -16.32 -20.07
CA PHE A 486 12.83 -16.48 -18.74
C PHE A 486 11.65 -15.52 -18.53
N LEU A 487 11.83 -14.22 -18.82
CA LEU A 487 10.78 -13.22 -18.66
C LEU A 487 9.55 -13.55 -19.52
N VAL A 488 9.76 -14.02 -20.74
CA VAL A 488 8.68 -14.39 -21.66
C VAL A 488 7.96 -15.67 -21.22
N LYS A 489 8.72 -16.73 -20.92
CA LYS A 489 8.16 -18.06 -20.64
C LYS A 489 7.56 -18.18 -19.25
N GLU A 490 8.27 -17.66 -18.22
CA GLU A 490 7.87 -17.83 -16.82
C GLU A 490 7.01 -16.68 -16.31
N LEU A 491 7.32 -15.43 -16.72
CA LEU A 491 6.57 -14.28 -16.22
C LEU A 491 5.42 -13.86 -17.15
N GLY A 492 5.40 -14.35 -18.41
CA GLY A 492 4.33 -14.06 -19.37
C GLY A 492 4.50 -12.72 -20.10
N PHE A 493 5.73 -12.21 -20.21
CA PHE A 493 6.02 -10.99 -20.96
C PHE A 493 5.88 -11.22 -22.47
N VAL A 494 5.52 -10.17 -23.22
CA VAL A 494 5.56 -10.26 -24.69
C VAL A 494 6.98 -10.47 -25.18
N LYS A 495 7.14 -11.18 -26.30
CA LYS A 495 8.45 -11.52 -26.84
C LYS A 495 9.33 -10.29 -27.10
N LYS A 496 8.77 -9.20 -27.65
CA LYS A 496 9.54 -8.00 -28.01
C LYS A 496 9.59 -6.99 -26.88
N CYS A 497 10.78 -6.66 -26.38
CA CYS A 497 11.02 -5.64 -25.36
C CYS A 497 11.21 -4.24 -25.95
N ASN A 498 11.09 -3.22 -25.10
CA ASN A 498 11.51 -1.85 -25.40
C ASN A 498 12.80 -1.57 -24.61
N LEU A 499 13.86 -1.21 -25.28
CA LEU A 499 15.17 -0.94 -24.68
C LEU A 499 15.35 0.54 -24.36
N ILE A 500 15.94 0.82 -23.20
CA ILE A 500 16.33 2.16 -22.74
C ILE A 500 17.84 2.12 -22.53
N GLY A 501 18.59 2.83 -23.36
CA GLY A 501 20.03 2.79 -23.40
C GLY A 501 20.70 4.15 -23.20
N MET A 502 21.18 4.43 -21.97
CA MET A 502 21.96 5.62 -21.66
C MET A 502 23.44 5.26 -21.62
N SER A 503 24.31 6.09 -22.24
CA SER A 503 25.78 5.87 -22.21
C SER A 503 26.16 4.42 -22.56
N TRP A 504 26.82 3.68 -21.68
CA TRP A 504 27.08 2.23 -21.82
C TRP A 504 25.83 1.40 -22.13
N GLY A 505 24.68 1.80 -21.59
CA GLY A 505 23.40 1.15 -21.91
C GLY A 505 23.05 1.24 -23.39
N GLY A 506 23.52 2.28 -24.08
CA GLY A 506 23.39 2.42 -25.54
C GLY A 506 24.20 1.35 -26.29
N PHE A 507 25.43 1.08 -25.85
CA PHE A 507 26.25 -0.02 -26.37
C PHE A 507 25.56 -1.37 -26.23
N PHE A 508 25.06 -1.66 -25.03
CA PHE A 508 24.39 -2.91 -24.70
C PHE A 508 23.10 -3.09 -25.50
N SER A 509 22.25 -2.08 -25.51
CA SER A 509 20.96 -2.12 -26.20
C SER A 509 21.11 -2.30 -27.71
N THR A 510 22.06 -1.59 -28.34
CA THR A 510 22.27 -1.67 -29.79
C THR A 510 22.87 -3.00 -30.20
N ARG A 511 23.86 -3.53 -29.46
CA ARG A 511 24.40 -4.87 -29.72
C ARG A 511 23.34 -5.95 -29.57
N TYR A 512 22.56 -5.89 -28.50
CA TYR A 512 21.48 -6.85 -28.27
C TYR A 512 20.44 -6.82 -29.39
N ALA A 513 20.01 -5.62 -29.79
CA ALA A 513 19.04 -5.47 -30.88
C ALA A 513 19.56 -5.96 -32.23
N ALA A 514 20.86 -5.80 -32.51
CA ALA A 514 21.49 -6.30 -33.72
C ALA A 514 21.62 -7.83 -33.74
N ALA A 515 21.97 -8.42 -32.58
CA ALA A 515 22.12 -9.88 -32.45
C ALA A 515 20.76 -10.61 -32.41
N TYR A 516 19.75 -10.01 -31.78
CA TYR A 516 18.42 -10.59 -31.59
C TYR A 516 17.30 -9.65 -32.02
N PRO A 517 17.23 -9.23 -33.31
CA PRO A 517 16.25 -8.21 -33.75
C PRO A 517 14.79 -8.64 -33.55
N GLN A 518 14.51 -9.95 -33.57
CA GLN A 518 13.20 -10.52 -33.31
C GLN A 518 12.72 -10.35 -31.85
N ASN A 519 13.61 -9.96 -30.95
CA ASN A 519 13.35 -9.80 -29.51
C ASN A 519 13.13 -8.35 -29.10
N VAL A 520 13.36 -7.38 -29.99
CA VAL A 520 13.30 -5.95 -29.69
C VAL A 520 12.19 -5.27 -30.49
N ARG A 521 11.44 -4.40 -29.82
CA ARG A 521 10.37 -3.62 -30.43
C ARG A 521 10.82 -2.19 -30.76
N ARG A 522 11.50 -1.54 -29.82
CA ARG A 522 11.96 -0.14 -29.94
C ARG A 522 13.21 0.06 -29.11
N ILE A 523 13.97 1.08 -29.46
CA ILE A 523 15.15 1.50 -28.70
C ILE A 523 15.08 3.00 -28.45
N TYR A 524 15.12 3.41 -27.20
CA TYR A 524 15.43 4.78 -26.81
C TYR A 524 16.90 4.85 -26.40
N LEU A 525 17.66 5.72 -27.04
CA LEU A 525 19.08 5.97 -26.79
C LEU A 525 19.29 7.39 -26.27
N ASP A 526 20.12 7.55 -25.23
CA ASP A 526 20.48 8.86 -24.69
C ASP A 526 21.98 8.97 -24.48
N ALA A 527 22.62 9.89 -25.22
CA ALA A 527 24.07 10.06 -25.24
C ALA A 527 24.82 8.72 -25.28
N PRO A 528 24.46 7.82 -26.25
CA PRO A 528 24.90 6.43 -26.20
C PRO A 528 26.37 6.28 -26.55
N LEU A 529 27.10 5.47 -25.78
CA LEU A 529 28.39 4.92 -26.20
C LEU A 529 28.13 3.89 -27.29
N LEU A 530 28.78 4.01 -28.45
CA LEU A 530 28.55 3.12 -29.58
C LEU A 530 29.86 2.62 -30.26
N ASN A 531 30.99 3.05 -29.75
CA ASN A 531 32.33 2.50 -30.08
C ASN A 531 33.29 2.76 -28.91
N PHE A 532 34.51 2.19 -29.00
CA PHE A 532 35.51 2.30 -27.94
C PHE A 532 36.69 3.21 -28.27
N ASP A 533 36.58 4.04 -29.30
CA ASP A 533 37.64 5.01 -29.62
C ASP A 533 37.92 5.90 -28.43
N GLY A 534 39.17 5.99 -28.00
CA GLY A 534 39.60 6.76 -26.85
C GLY A 534 39.46 6.05 -25.47
N PHE A 535 38.94 4.84 -25.43
CA PHE A 535 38.84 4.05 -24.20
C PHE A 535 40.09 3.18 -23.96
N ASN A 536 40.54 3.10 -22.72
CA ASN A 536 41.67 2.23 -22.36
C ASN A 536 41.22 0.76 -22.16
N ALA A 537 42.20 -0.16 -22.12
CA ALA A 537 41.94 -1.59 -21.99
C ALA A 537 41.11 -1.98 -20.74
N MET A 538 41.34 -1.31 -19.62
CA MET A 538 40.59 -1.58 -18.39
C MET A 538 39.09 -1.21 -18.53
N ALA A 539 38.78 -0.12 -19.20
CA ALA A 539 37.41 0.32 -19.42
C ALA A 539 36.62 -0.63 -20.31
N ILE A 540 37.25 -1.12 -21.40
CA ILE A 540 36.61 -2.02 -22.36
C ILE A 540 36.61 -3.49 -21.93
N GLY A 541 37.33 -3.85 -20.87
CA GLY A 541 37.32 -5.19 -20.26
C GLY A 541 37.68 -6.30 -21.23
N PRO A 542 36.83 -7.34 -21.43
CA PRO A 542 37.11 -8.50 -22.29
C PRO A 542 37.48 -8.14 -23.74
N TRP A 543 37.00 -6.98 -24.23
CA TRP A 543 37.28 -6.53 -25.59
C TRP A 543 38.77 -6.18 -25.82
N ALA A 544 39.49 -5.86 -24.74
CA ALA A 544 40.90 -5.50 -24.85
C ALA A 544 41.75 -6.60 -25.55
N ALA A 545 41.41 -7.88 -25.36
CA ALA A 545 42.08 -9.01 -25.97
C ALA A 545 41.97 -9.07 -27.51
N SER A 546 40.96 -8.38 -28.05
CA SER A 546 40.70 -8.35 -29.52
C SER A 546 40.68 -6.92 -30.07
N ALA A 547 41.45 -6.02 -29.42
CA ALA A 547 41.53 -4.63 -29.84
C ALA A 547 42.17 -4.49 -31.24
N PRO A 548 41.66 -3.60 -32.12
CA PRO A 548 42.30 -3.33 -33.40
C PRO A 548 43.75 -2.83 -33.19
N ALA A 549 44.66 -3.27 -34.08
CA ALA A 549 46.07 -2.94 -33.95
C ALA A 549 46.36 -1.43 -34.00
N ASP A 550 45.50 -0.66 -34.68
CA ASP A 550 45.57 0.81 -34.76
C ASP A 550 44.74 1.53 -33.68
N GLY A 551 44.11 0.78 -32.78
CA GLY A 551 43.26 1.30 -31.72
C GLY A 551 41.95 1.96 -32.19
N LYS A 552 41.61 1.83 -33.50
CA LYS A 552 40.41 2.47 -34.08
C LYS A 552 39.22 1.53 -34.12
N TRP A 553 38.42 1.57 -33.07
CA TRP A 553 37.21 0.77 -32.93
C TRP A 553 36.09 1.15 -33.87
N THR A 554 36.05 2.39 -34.34
CA THR A 554 35.00 2.88 -35.26
C THR A 554 34.89 2.07 -36.54
N ALA A 555 35.99 1.41 -36.98
CA ALA A 555 36.03 0.53 -38.16
C ALA A 555 35.67 -0.94 -37.83
N ASP A 556 35.69 -1.35 -36.57
CA ASP A 556 35.39 -2.72 -36.17
C ASP A 556 33.91 -3.07 -36.40
N PRO A 557 33.59 -4.09 -37.21
CA PRO A 557 32.22 -4.47 -37.55
C PRO A 557 31.36 -4.88 -36.33
N ARG A 558 32.00 -5.21 -35.22
CA ARG A 558 31.32 -5.59 -33.96
C ARG A 558 30.78 -4.37 -33.18
N MET A 559 31.28 -3.18 -33.47
CA MET A 559 30.87 -1.95 -32.75
C MET A 559 29.48 -1.51 -33.13
N PRO A 560 28.68 -1.06 -32.14
CA PRO A 560 27.28 -0.60 -32.35
C PRO A 560 27.10 0.39 -33.50
N VAL A 561 28.03 1.33 -33.72
CA VAL A 561 28.00 2.25 -34.87
C VAL A 561 27.94 1.55 -36.22
N ASN A 562 28.42 0.31 -36.31
CA ASN A 562 28.46 -0.49 -37.55
C ASN A 562 27.29 -1.48 -37.64
N LEU A 563 26.51 -1.64 -36.57
CA LEU A 563 25.40 -2.59 -36.47
C LEU A 563 24.07 -1.99 -36.90
N ALA A 564 24.03 -0.71 -37.32
CA ALA A 564 22.84 -0.05 -37.80
C ALA A 564 22.03 -0.86 -38.85
N PRO A 565 22.66 -1.47 -39.88
CA PRO A 565 21.91 -2.27 -40.86
C PRO A 565 21.22 -3.49 -40.28
N GLN A 566 21.83 -4.15 -39.28
CA GLN A 566 21.23 -5.31 -38.58
C GLN A 566 20.00 -4.90 -37.76
N VAL A 567 20.06 -3.75 -37.06
CA VAL A 567 18.92 -3.20 -36.30
C VAL A 567 17.79 -2.81 -37.27
N VAL A 568 18.11 -2.18 -38.41
CA VAL A 568 17.13 -1.81 -39.45
C VAL A 568 16.42 -3.03 -40.03
N LYS A 569 17.15 -4.14 -40.30
CA LYS A 569 16.54 -5.41 -40.75
C LYS A 569 15.46 -5.95 -39.76
N GLY A 570 15.57 -5.61 -38.48
CA GLY A 570 14.59 -5.97 -37.46
C GLY A 570 13.34 -5.07 -37.46
N ASP A 571 13.26 -4.07 -38.32
CA ASP A 571 12.24 -3.01 -38.35
C ASP A 571 12.08 -2.32 -36.98
N ILE A 572 13.19 -2.04 -36.30
CA ILE A 572 13.24 -1.48 -34.96
C ILE A 572 13.39 0.04 -35.04
N PRO A 573 12.36 0.82 -34.67
CA PRO A 573 12.49 2.28 -34.60
C PRO A 573 13.41 2.70 -33.45
N VAL A 574 14.13 3.80 -33.65
CA VAL A 574 15.04 4.40 -32.67
C VAL A 574 14.64 5.82 -32.36
N LEU A 575 14.56 6.19 -31.07
CA LEU A 575 14.57 7.55 -30.58
C LEU A 575 15.96 7.83 -29.99
N LEU A 576 16.67 8.81 -30.54
CA LEU A 576 18.03 9.16 -30.15
C LEU A 576 18.13 10.58 -29.64
N LEU A 577 18.48 10.76 -28.38
CA LEU A 577 18.78 12.05 -27.77
C LEU A 577 20.29 12.12 -27.45
N TYR A 578 20.91 13.30 -27.64
CA TYR A 578 22.30 13.49 -27.23
C TYR A 578 22.65 14.96 -27.00
N GLY A 579 23.64 15.21 -26.15
CA GLY A 579 24.19 16.53 -25.91
C GLY A 579 25.14 16.94 -27.04
N GLY A 580 24.95 18.15 -27.58
CA GLY A 580 25.83 18.66 -28.66
C GLY A 580 27.24 19.02 -28.21
N GLN A 581 27.47 19.13 -26.90
CA GLN A 581 28.77 19.44 -26.28
C GLN A 581 29.32 18.27 -25.45
N ASP A 582 28.88 17.04 -25.72
CA ASP A 582 29.34 15.84 -25.03
C ASP A 582 30.81 15.53 -25.38
N GLN A 583 31.68 15.68 -24.36
CA GLN A 583 33.12 15.36 -24.46
C GLN A 583 33.45 13.98 -23.90
N THR A 584 32.53 13.40 -23.11
CA THR A 584 32.72 12.06 -22.52
C THR A 584 32.48 10.96 -23.56
N VAL A 585 31.41 11.12 -24.35
CA VAL A 585 31.07 10.26 -25.47
C VAL A 585 30.84 11.15 -26.70
N PRO A 586 31.90 11.50 -27.44
CA PRO A 586 31.81 12.47 -28.53
C PRO A 586 30.76 12.09 -29.57
N PRO A 587 29.77 12.97 -29.85
CA PRO A 587 28.66 12.65 -30.74
C PRO A 587 29.09 12.30 -32.16
N ALA A 588 30.12 12.96 -32.69
CA ALA A 588 30.61 12.75 -34.04
C ALA A 588 30.99 11.31 -34.33
N SER A 589 31.60 10.61 -33.36
CA SER A 589 32.03 9.21 -33.51
C SER A 589 31.00 8.21 -32.92
N ASN A 590 29.96 8.67 -32.25
CA ASN A 590 28.93 7.84 -31.62
C ASN A 590 27.53 8.14 -32.17
N ALA A 591 26.78 9.04 -31.54
CA ALA A 591 25.38 9.31 -31.83
C ALA A 591 25.15 9.80 -33.28
N GLU A 592 25.93 10.76 -33.76
CA GLU A 592 25.78 11.35 -35.11
C GLU A 592 26.17 10.33 -36.20
N LEU A 593 27.28 9.61 -35.99
CA LEU A 593 27.72 8.58 -36.92
C LEU A 593 26.71 7.43 -37.01
N PHE A 594 26.19 6.96 -35.88
CA PHE A 594 25.14 5.94 -35.86
C PHE A 594 23.88 6.40 -36.57
N ALA A 595 23.41 7.62 -36.27
CA ALA A 595 22.21 8.19 -36.90
C ALA A 595 22.36 8.30 -38.43
N ALA A 596 23.53 8.73 -38.92
CA ALA A 596 23.83 8.79 -40.35
C ALA A 596 23.76 7.40 -41.01
N ARG A 597 24.42 6.40 -40.41
CA ARG A 597 24.42 5.01 -40.90
C ARG A 597 23.06 4.36 -40.84
N PHE A 598 22.30 4.66 -39.77
CA PHE A 598 20.95 4.13 -39.59
C PHE A 598 19.98 4.67 -40.65
N LYS A 599 20.05 5.99 -40.95
CA LYS A 599 19.29 6.62 -42.04
C LYS A 599 19.69 6.09 -43.41
N ALA A 600 21.00 5.95 -43.66
CA ALA A 600 21.52 5.39 -44.91
C ALA A 600 21.07 3.94 -45.14
N ALA A 601 20.85 3.16 -44.10
CA ALA A 601 20.29 1.81 -44.16
C ALA A 601 18.76 1.78 -44.30
N GLY A 602 18.08 2.94 -44.38
CA GLY A 602 16.62 3.07 -44.51
C GLY A 602 15.86 2.93 -43.18
N GLY A 603 16.51 3.06 -42.04
CA GLY A 603 15.90 2.89 -40.71
C GLY A 603 15.08 4.10 -40.25
N ARG A 604 14.08 3.82 -39.43
CA ARG A 604 13.24 4.84 -38.79
C ARG A 604 13.90 5.34 -37.51
N ILE A 605 14.52 6.53 -37.57
CA ILE A 605 15.20 7.15 -36.43
C ILE A 605 14.72 8.59 -36.24
N ASP A 606 14.28 8.92 -35.03
CA ASP A 606 13.98 10.27 -34.58
C ASP A 606 15.15 10.76 -33.72
N VAL A 607 15.74 11.90 -34.09
CA VAL A 607 17.00 12.40 -33.51
C VAL A 607 16.79 13.77 -32.90
N GLU A 608 17.22 13.96 -31.66
CA GLU A 608 17.26 15.26 -30.99
C GLU A 608 18.67 15.58 -30.51
N LYS A 609 19.27 16.63 -31.10
CA LYS A 609 20.50 17.24 -30.62
C LYS A 609 20.19 18.35 -29.64
N ARG A 610 20.59 18.18 -28.39
CA ARG A 610 20.45 19.18 -27.32
C ARG A 610 21.72 20.06 -27.28
N GLY A 611 21.67 21.19 -28.00
CA GLY A 611 22.86 21.98 -28.31
C GLY A 611 23.71 22.45 -27.12
N GLY A 612 23.08 22.81 -26.02
CA GLY A 612 23.74 23.31 -24.80
C GLY A 612 24.10 22.22 -23.77
N PHE A 613 23.86 20.92 -24.05
CA PHE A 613 24.08 19.82 -23.10
C PHE A 613 25.37 19.06 -23.41
N GLY A 614 26.06 18.64 -22.33
CA GLY A 614 27.14 17.65 -22.37
C GLY A 614 26.62 16.22 -22.28
N HIS A 615 27.40 15.33 -21.61
CA HIS A 615 27.01 13.93 -21.39
C HIS A 615 25.84 13.80 -20.42
N HIS A 616 25.80 14.63 -19.40
CA HIS A 616 24.76 14.66 -18.37
C HIS A 616 23.99 15.98 -18.38
N PRO A 617 22.76 15.97 -17.84
CA PRO A 617 21.98 14.81 -17.38
C PRO A 617 21.36 14.05 -18.55
N HIS A 618 21.24 12.72 -18.41
CA HIS A 618 20.48 11.90 -19.33
C HIS A 618 18.97 12.15 -19.21
N GLY A 619 18.21 11.77 -20.24
CA GLY A 619 16.76 11.92 -20.28
C GLY A 619 16.31 13.37 -20.52
N VAL A 620 15.07 13.63 -20.24
CA VAL A 620 14.44 14.94 -20.36
C VAL A 620 14.04 15.47 -18.98
N ASP A 621 13.49 16.68 -18.89
CA ASP A 621 12.85 17.18 -17.68
C ASP A 621 11.80 16.15 -17.21
N PRO A 622 11.78 15.75 -15.91
CA PRO A 622 10.82 14.78 -15.39
C PRO A 622 9.34 15.10 -15.70
N ASN A 623 9.01 16.38 -15.87
CA ASN A 623 7.66 16.81 -16.26
C ASN A 623 7.40 16.76 -17.77
N LYS A 624 8.39 16.38 -18.59
CA LYS A 624 8.33 16.39 -20.06
C LYS A 624 8.64 15.03 -20.70
N THR A 625 8.47 13.96 -19.95
CA THR A 625 8.76 12.58 -20.39
C THR A 625 7.82 12.05 -21.48
N ALA A 626 6.73 12.76 -21.74
CA ALA A 626 5.68 12.34 -22.68
C ALA A 626 6.21 11.88 -24.06
N ARG A 627 7.27 12.53 -24.59
CA ARG A 627 7.87 12.11 -25.88
C ARG A 627 8.42 10.70 -25.83
N ILE A 628 9.20 10.38 -24.78
CA ILE A 628 9.80 9.06 -24.58
C ILE A 628 8.68 8.03 -24.33
N VAL A 629 7.74 8.36 -23.45
CA VAL A 629 6.61 7.51 -23.12
C VAL A 629 5.77 7.20 -24.37
N ASN A 630 5.43 8.20 -25.15
CA ASN A 630 4.67 8.03 -26.40
C ASN A 630 5.44 7.18 -27.41
N PHE A 631 6.75 7.42 -27.57
CA PHE A 631 7.59 6.59 -28.45
C PHE A 631 7.55 5.11 -28.04
N VAL A 632 7.64 4.80 -26.75
CA VAL A 632 7.60 3.42 -26.24
C VAL A 632 6.21 2.81 -26.37
N THR A 633 5.14 3.57 -26.13
CA THR A 633 3.77 3.03 -26.04
C THR A 633 3.00 3.01 -27.36
N THR A 634 3.41 3.75 -28.37
CA THR A 634 2.74 3.80 -29.69
C THR A 634 2.57 2.39 -30.28
N ALA A 635 1.39 2.11 -30.83
CA ALA A 635 1.05 0.77 -31.34
C ALA A 635 1.89 0.33 -32.54
N LYS A 636 2.30 1.25 -33.41
CA LYS A 636 3.19 1.00 -34.57
C LYS A 636 4.20 2.11 -34.76
#